data_da1cd5c33bf3abc3e2da185e858ae546
#
_entry.id   da1cd5c33bf3abc3e2da185e858ae546
#
_cell.length_a   1.000
_cell.length_b   1.000
_cell.length_c   1.000
_cell.angle_alpha   90.00
_cell.angle_beta   90.00
_cell.angle_gamma   90.00
#
_symmetry.space_group_name_H-M   'P 1'
#
loop_
_entity.id
_entity.type
_entity.pdbx_description
1 polymer ?
#
loop_
_entity_poly.entity_id
_entity_poly.type
_entity_poly.pdbx_seq_one_letter_code
_entity_poly.pdbx_strand_id
1 'polypeptide(L)'
;MVKEKRRLNHRGTQGLTIVGECLRSRLLHNSSSYRFNVINSLLERKIEKRPDKVRLQGRILFLTEDPELIKRQLAGEDLPWDTKNPANNPKLRDDISTDEITPAHYCFYFDETLGEIPYLGLKCGSVTPIGRGEVKRGGFVCAVSGKRRGKGSSREQSPYAEMCAGIQVVIAENIERIYKQNCQNLGVLTSTDFSLIDRIRGGEEIPLSEFTAGEDEITRQVIEYGGLFPFNVARMQKKVTLPPIENIAKLEMAGNVRRYAAPPMTLAEKIFARHMLNENGEVGVAAVKPGDTGFAQADLRFSHEYVTPMAAIFFERYVGKDAKVNDASSIIFFRDHLTFLDEVISEEKKKLGLLDLATQLKFKQQDFAAKQGIKLHGELKDRKGSEGICHSIVLESYALPGQLNIGSDSHTPHVGAIGCVAFGIGTTDVFNSWITKDVRVKVPESVRILIRGKKRENVTAKDFILKILSLDYVRSGKALAKVMEYAGEAIEELSVDERSTMTNMAAEIGGFTGIVAPDKKAVDFLVERRGMDRNKAQSMIAGLYSDADAQYAHVIELNAAEITPMVATPGDPGNGKYVRELNTPVPVEIAYGGTCTAGKNEDMDMYAAVLADALKRGKRVADSVKFYIQFGSQETRDYCLRKGYLDVFQKAGAHVIEPSCGACINAGPGVSTRPDQVVISAQNRNFPGRSGPGQMYLASPFTVAASAVAGYIVEYEPNEKKELVEA
;
A
#
# COMPACT_ATOMS: atom_id res chain seq x y z
N MET A 1 -34.92 -62.52 -13.86
CA MET A 1 -34.18 -63.28 -14.87
C MET A 1 -33.27 -62.29 -15.59
N VAL A 2 -32.03 -62.33 -15.62
CA VAL A 2 -30.87 -63.17 -15.67
C VAL A 2 -29.67 -62.31 -15.45
N LYS A 3 -28.75 -62.73 -14.67
CA LYS A 3 -27.43 -62.12 -14.43
C LYS A 3 -26.55 -62.18 -15.70
N GLU A 4 -25.78 -61.15 -15.97
CA GLU A 4 -24.51 -61.35 -16.65
C GLU A 4 -23.46 -60.36 -16.11
N LYS A 5 -22.40 -60.93 -15.55
CA LYS A 5 -21.14 -60.34 -15.13
C LYS A 5 -20.27 -60.10 -16.41
N ARG A 6 -19.78 -58.88 -16.60
CA ARG A 6 -18.61 -58.70 -17.50
C ARG A 6 -17.44 -58.08 -16.72
N ARG A 7 -16.37 -58.84 -16.72
CA ARG A 7 -15.02 -58.47 -16.34
C ARG A 7 -14.54 -57.31 -17.25
N LEU A 8 -14.09 -56.24 -16.68
CA LEU A 8 -13.34 -55.19 -17.37
C LEU A 8 -11.86 -55.28 -16.99
N ASN A 9 -11.05 -55.42 -18.03
CA ASN A 9 -9.63 -55.58 -17.98
C ASN A 9 -8.86 -54.40 -17.38
N HIS A 10 -7.97 -54.70 -16.47
CA HIS A 10 -6.84 -53.87 -16.02
C HIS A 10 -5.78 -53.74 -17.12
N ARG A 11 -5.95 -52.86 -18.10
CA ARG A 11 -4.87 -52.49 -19.07
C ARG A 11 -4.96 -51.07 -19.61
N GLY A 12 -5.49 -50.10 -18.83
CA GLY A 12 -5.63 -48.72 -19.30
C GLY A 12 -4.91 -47.64 -18.49
N THR A 13 -4.38 -47.95 -17.32
CA THR A 13 -3.86 -46.96 -16.36
C THR A 13 -2.35 -46.75 -16.35
N GLN A 14 -1.56 -47.65 -16.99
CA GLN A 14 -0.10 -47.45 -17.03
C GLN A 14 0.42 -46.55 -18.15
N GLY A 15 -0.36 -46.36 -19.23
CA GLY A 15 0.04 -45.50 -20.37
C GLY A 15 -0.10 -43.99 -20.10
N LEU A 16 -1.04 -43.58 -19.23
CA LEU A 16 -1.28 -42.18 -18.93
C LEU A 16 -0.31 -41.62 -17.87
N THR A 17 0.23 -42.46 -16.99
CA THR A 17 1.22 -42.05 -15.98
C THR A 17 2.60 -41.80 -16.59
N ILE A 18 3.01 -42.57 -17.59
CA ILE A 18 4.33 -42.42 -18.23
C ILE A 18 4.35 -41.17 -19.15
N VAL A 19 3.23 -40.85 -19.82
CA VAL A 19 3.14 -39.62 -20.63
C VAL A 19 3.08 -38.36 -19.75
N GLY A 20 2.44 -38.42 -18.57
CA GLY A 20 2.40 -37.32 -17.60
C GLY A 20 3.76 -37.03 -16.96
N GLU A 21 4.55 -38.05 -16.67
CA GLU A 21 5.91 -37.89 -16.11
C GLU A 21 6.91 -37.41 -17.18
N CYS A 22 6.79 -37.87 -18.42
CA CYS A 22 7.64 -37.41 -19.52
C CYS A 22 7.33 -35.96 -19.92
N LEU A 23 6.08 -35.50 -19.85
CA LEU A 23 5.70 -34.10 -20.04
C LEU A 23 6.13 -33.21 -18.85
N ARG A 24 5.99 -33.70 -17.61
CA ARG A 24 6.50 -32.98 -16.43
C ARG A 24 8.03 -32.85 -16.44
N SER A 25 8.77 -33.91 -16.81
CA SER A 25 10.22 -33.82 -16.90
C SER A 25 10.70 -32.92 -18.03
N ARG A 26 10.01 -32.88 -19.19
CA ARG A 26 10.33 -31.95 -20.28
C ARG A 26 9.96 -30.49 -19.94
N LEU A 27 8.87 -30.23 -19.22
CA LEU A 27 8.51 -28.89 -18.76
C LEU A 27 9.45 -28.40 -17.65
N LEU A 28 9.89 -29.28 -16.75
CA LEU A 28 10.87 -28.94 -15.71
C LEU A 28 12.28 -28.74 -16.28
N HIS A 29 12.69 -29.49 -17.28
CA HIS A 29 13.98 -29.31 -17.96
C HIS A 29 14.02 -28.03 -18.82
N ASN A 30 12.95 -27.69 -19.53
CA ASN A 30 12.88 -26.42 -20.26
C ASN A 30 12.81 -25.19 -19.33
N SER A 31 12.11 -25.28 -18.18
CA SER A 31 12.07 -24.17 -17.23
C SER A 31 13.41 -23.94 -16.51
N SER A 32 14.18 -24.98 -16.25
CA SER A 32 15.50 -24.86 -15.64
C SER A 32 16.55 -24.31 -16.61
N SER A 33 16.51 -24.68 -17.89
CA SER A 33 17.44 -24.16 -18.90
C SER A 33 17.20 -22.69 -19.24
N TYR A 34 15.93 -22.24 -19.26
CA TYR A 34 15.59 -20.82 -19.42
C TYR A 34 15.95 -19.96 -18.20
N ARG A 35 15.75 -20.47 -16.98
CA ARG A 35 16.25 -19.81 -15.75
C ARG A 35 17.77 -19.62 -15.77
N PHE A 36 18.52 -20.61 -16.25
CA PHE A 36 19.97 -20.51 -16.39
C PHE A 36 20.40 -19.40 -17.35
N ASN A 37 19.69 -19.21 -18.49
CA ASN A 37 20.10 -18.24 -19.49
C ASN A 37 19.89 -16.78 -19.06
N VAL A 38 18.81 -16.45 -18.32
CA VAL A 38 18.52 -15.08 -17.90
C VAL A 38 19.42 -14.64 -16.75
N ILE A 39 19.62 -15.52 -15.76
CA ILE A 39 20.55 -15.28 -14.65
C ILE A 39 21.96 -15.10 -15.22
N ASN A 40 22.37 -15.91 -16.19
CA ASN A 40 23.70 -15.80 -16.81
C ASN A 40 23.92 -14.45 -17.51
N SER A 41 22.92 -13.92 -18.24
CA SER A 41 23.04 -12.62 -18.88
C SER A 41 23.21 -11.44 -17.89
N LEU A 42 22.61 -11.53 -16.71
CA LEU A 42 22.81 -10.57 -15.63
C LEU A 42 24.14 -10.76 -14.91
N LEU A 43 24.60 -12.02 -14.76
CA LEU A 43 25.90 -12.31 -14.15
C LEU A 43 27.07 -11.85 -15.02
N GLU A 44 26.92 -11.81 -16.34
CA GLU A 44 27.94 -11.34 -17.30
C GLU A 44 27.85 -9.82 -17.56
N ARG A 45 26.81 -9.14 -17.08
CA ARG A 45 26.63 -7.71 -17.33
C ARG A 45 27.72 -6.89 -16.66
N LYS A 46 28.30 -5.95 -17.42
CA LYS A 46 29.25 -4.99 -16.84
C LYS A 46 28.50 -4.02 -15.93
N ILE A 47 28.79 -4.06 -14.64
CA ILE A 47 28.27 -3.15 -13.62
C ILE A 47 29.45 -2.46 -12.95
N GLU A 48 29.40 -1.13 -12.93
CA GLU A 48 30.40 -0.26 -12.33
C GLU A 48 29.73 0.67 -11.32
N LYS A 49 30.47 1.03 -10.29
CA LYS A 49 30.06 2.10 -9.36
C LYS A 49 30.13 3.46 -10.06
N ARG A 50 29.37 4.40 -9.56
CA ARG A 50 29.54 5.82 -9.87
C ARG A 50 30.97 6.27 -9.51
N PRO A 51 31.49 7.30 -10.16
CA PRO A 51 32.70 7.98 -9.70
C PRO A 51 32.52 8.46 -8.23
N ASP A 52 33.64 8.49 -7.49
CA ASP A 52 33.65 8.97 -6.10
C ASP A 52 33.24 10.46 -5.97
N LYS A 53 33.24 11.17 -7.07
CA LYS A 53 32.77 12.55 -7.19
C LYS A 53 31.77 12.67 -8.33
N VAL A 54 30.77 13.50 -8.13
CA VAL A 54 29.75 13.80 -9.15
C VAL A 54 29.83 15.28 -9.53
N ARG A 55 29.74 15.55 -10.83
CA ARG A 55 29.60 16.91 -11.35
C ARG A 55 28.19 17.08 -11.90
N LEU A 56 27.44 17.99 -11.30
CA LEU A 56 26.07 18.30 -11.69
C LEU A 56 26.10 19.55 -12.57
N GLN A 57 25.79 19.38 -13.86
CA GLN A 57 25.80 20.48 -14.82
C GLN A 57 24.41 20.82 -15.29
N GLY A 58 23.91 22.00 -14.97
CA GLY A 58 22.60 22.47 -15.33
C GLY A 58 22.08 23.53 -14.36
N ARG A 59 20.83 23.96 -14.60
CA ARG A 59 20.17 24.98 -13.81
C ARG A 59 19.55 24.39 -12.54
N ILE A 60 19.25 25.23 -11.56
CA ILE A 60 18.58 24.86 -10.32
C ILE A 60 17.17 25.46 -10.33
N LEU A 61 16.16 24.61 -10.11
CA LEU A 61 14.77 25.00 -9.98
C LEU A 61 14.41 25.16 -8.49
N PHE A 62 14.10 26.38 -8.07
CA PHE A 62 13.59 26.67 -6.74
C PHE A 62 12.06 26.69 -6.77
N LEU A 63 11.45 25.79 -6.04
CA LEU A 63 9.98 25.70 -5.89
C LEU A 63 9.56 26.63 -4.75
N THR A 64 9.27 27.89 -5.11
CA THR A 64 8.92 28.95 -4.18
C THR A 64 7.41 29.05 -3.94
N GLU A 65 7.00 29.72 -2.86
CA GLU A 65 5.59 30.07 -2.63
C GLU A 65 5.09 31.11 -3.63
N ASP A 66 6.00 31.95 -4.17
CA ASP A 66 5.70 32.96 -5.20
C ASP A 66 5.68 32.31 -6.59
N PRO A 67 4.52 32.21 -7.26
CA PRO A 67 4.41 31.64 -8.60
C PRO A 67 5.16 32.40 -9.68
N GLU A 68 5.35 33.71 -9.54
CA GLU A 68 6.02 34.53 -10.55
C GLU A 68 7.53 34.23 -10.58
N LEU A 69 8.14 33.94 -9.43
CA LEU A 69 9.55 33.50 -9.38
C LEU A 69 9.75 32.14 -10.05
N ILE A 70 8.77 31.23 -9.97
CA ILE A 70 8.82 29.96 -10.69
C ILE A 70 8.73 30.20 -12.20
N LYS A 71 7.76 31.02 -12.66
CA LYS A 71 7.60 31.33 -14.09
C LYS A 71 8.84 31.99 -14.70
N ARG A 72 9.50 32.91 -13.97
CA ARG A 72 10.75 33.53 -14.42
C ARG A 72 11.86 32.50 -14.62
N GLN A 73 11.98 31.52 -13.70
CA GLN A 73 12.95 30.42 -13.86
C GLN A 73 12.65 29.58 -15.10
N LEU A 74 11.36 29.26 -15.35
CA LEU A 74 10.95 28.54 -16.56
C LEU A 74 11.18 29.33 -17.84
N ALA A 75 11.11 30.66 -17.78
CA ALA A 75 11.44 31.57 -18.88
C ALA A 75 12.95 31.75 -19.13
N GLY A 76 13.82 31.13 -18.33
CA GLY A 76 15.26 31.12 -18.52
C GLY A 76 16.07 31.97 -17.54
N GLU A 77 15.44 32.63 -16.58
CA GLU A 77 16.15 33.36 -15.53
C GLU A 77 16.62 32.41 -14.42
N ASP A 78 17.83 32.62 -13.92
CA ASP A 78 18.30 31.92 -12.72
C ASP A 78 17.96 32.71 -11.46
N LEU A 79 17.25 32.10 -10.54
CA LEU A 79 16.87 32.72 -9.29
C LEU A 79 18.13 32.86 -8.38
N PRO A 80 18.52 34.08 -7.97
CA PRO A 80 19.59 34.26 -6.99
C PRO A 80 19.20 33.59 -5.66
N TRP A 81 20.18 32.97 -5.02
CA TRP A 81 19.99 32.28 -3.74
C TRP A 81 21.20 32.53 -2.85
N ASP A 82 20.95 33.09 -1.68
CA ASP A 82 22.00 33.39 -0.71
C ASP A 82 22.09 32.24 0.33
N THR A 83 23.08 31.38 0.19
CA THR A 83 23.30 30.26 1.10
C THR A 83 23.86 30.71 2.46
N LYS A 84 24.44 31.92 2.53
CA LYS A 84 25.04 32.47 3.77
C LYS A 84 24.00 33.18 4.63
N ASN A 85 22.99 33.80 4.01
CA ASN A 85 21.92 34.50 4.71
C ASN A 85 20.55 34.00 4.23
N PRO A 86 20.12 32.80 4.68
CA PRO A 86 18.88 32.15 4.20
C PRO A 86 17.61 33.01 4.35
N ALA A 87 17.59 33.93 5.34
CA ALA A 87 16.47 34.84 5.58
C ALA A 87 16.22 35.84 4.42
N ASN A 88 17.21 36.06 3.57
CA ASN A 88 17.09 36.95 2.39
C ASN A 88 16.43 36.25 1.19
N ASN A 89 16.29 34.92 1.24
CA ASN A 89 15.77 34.13 0.14
C ASN A 89 14.25 34.13 0.10
N PRO A 90 13.66 34.00 -1.08
CA PRO A 90 12.24 33.71 -1.21
C PRO A 90 11.85 32.45 -0.45
N LYS A 91 10.67 32.47 0.15
CA LYS A 91 10.14 31.32 0.85
C LYS A 91 9.89 30.16 -0.11
N LEU A 92 10.46 29.00 0.21
CA LEU A 92 10.22 27.77 -0.52
C LEU A 92 8.87 27.14 -0.18
N ARG A 93 8.31 26.40 -1.14
CA ARG A 93 7.12 25.57 -0.91
C ARG A 93 7.44 24.44 0.04
N ASP A 94 6.66 24.37 1.11
CA ASP A 94 6.57 23.25 2.03
C ASP A 94 5.51 22.24 1.55
N ASP A 95 5.52 21.04 2.11
CA ASP A 95 4.50 20.00 1.95
C ASP A 95 4.23 19.59 0.49
N ILE A 96 5.23 19.66 -0.40
CA ILE A 96 5.06 19.24 -1.79
C ILE A 96 4.76 17.74 -1.84
N SER A 97 3.55 17.41 -2.22
CA SER A 97 3.07 16.04 -2.30
C SER A 97 3.46 15.37 -3.62
N THR A 98 3.43 14.05 -3.62
CA THR A 98 3.59 13.26 -4.86
C THR A 98 2.49 13.55 -5.88
N ASP A 99 1.28 13.97 -5.44
CA ASP A 99 0.20 14.44 -6.31
C ASP A 99 0.49 15.80 -6.94
N GLU A 100 1.23 16.68 -6.26
CA GLU A 100 1.68 17.96 -6.83
C GLU A 100 2.83 17.76 -7.82
N ILE A 101 3.71 16.78 -7.58
CA ILE A 101 4.78 16.43 -8.52
C ILE A 101 4.18 15.74 -9.75
N THR A 102 3.36 14.71 -9.55
CA THR A 102 2.73 13.96 -10.64
C THR A 102 1.28 13.67 -10.28
N PRO A 103 0.31 14.50 -10.76
CA PRO A 103 -1.10 14.27 -10.50
C PRO A 103 -1.58 12.89 -10.92
N ALA A 104 -2.50 12.30 -10.16
CA ALA A 104 -2.93 10.90 -10.30
C ALA A 104 -3.29 10.48 -11.73
N HIS A 105 -3.95 11.36 -12.49
CA HIS A 105 -4.36 11.07 -13.86
C HIS A 105 -3.21 11.06 -14.87
N TYR A 106 -2.04 11.59 -14.53
CA TYR A 106 -0.82 11.47 -15.33
C TYR A 106 -0.01 10.20 -14.99
N CYS A 107 -0.34 9.51 -13.89
CA CYS A 107 0.24 8.20 -13.59
C CYS A 107 -0.22 7.10 -14.58
N PHE A 108 -1.10 7.44 -15.55
CA PHE A 108 -1.39 6.55 -16.68
C PHE A 108 -0.24 6.48 -17.69
N TYR A 109 0.66 7.48 -17.73
CA TYR A 109 1.94 7.35 -18.42
C TYR A 109 2.85 6.40 -17.64
N PHE A 110 3.54 5.54 -18.35
CA PHE A 110 4.38 4.48 -17.77
C PHE A 110 5.78 4.42 -18.38
N ASP A 111 6.17 5.47 -19.11
CA ASP A 111 7.44 5.60 -19.83
C ASP A 111 8.07 6.99 -19.60
N GLU A 112 9.08 7.33 -20.41
CA GLU A 112 9.81 8.59 -20.34
C GLU A 112 8.98 9.85 -20.66
N THR A 113 7.74 9.69 -21.15
CA THR A 113 6.78 10.79 -21.32
C THR A 113 6.45 11.45 -19.98
N LEU A 114 6.59 10.70 -18.86
CA LEU A 114 6.50 11.28 -17.52
C LEU A 114 7.44 12.46 -17.29
N GLY A 115 8.54 12.56 -18.02
CA GLY A 115 9.44 13.73 -17.95
C GLY A 115 8.82 15.07 -18.39
N GLU A 116 7.65 15.06 -19.03
CA GLU A 116 6.91 16.27 -19.36
C GLU A 116 5.97 16.73 -18.22
N ILE A 117 5.83 15.94 -17.18
CA ILE A 117 4.77 16.07 -16.17
C ILE A 117 5.21 16.72 -14.84
N PRO A 118 6.54 16.78 -14.45
CA PRO A 118 6.89 17.23 -13.11
C PRO A 118 6.24 18.56 -12.74
N TYR A 119 5.62 18.55 -11.55
CA TYR A 119 5.00 19.70 -10.88
C TYR A 119 3.73 20.28 -11.55
N LEU A 120 3.09 19.55 -12.46
CA LEU A 120 1.80 20.01 -13.04
C LEU A 120 0.69 20.14 -11.99
N GLY A 121 0.83 19.51 -10.85
CA GLY A 121 -0.10 19.64 -9.73
C GLY A 121 0.33 20.68 -8.68
N LEU A 122 1.50 21.30 -8.83
CA LEU A 122 2.03 22.25 -7.84
C LEU A 122 1.16 23.51 -7.81
N LYS A 123 0.70 23.87 -6.61
CA LYS A 123 -0.13 25.07 -6.38
C LYS A 123 0.61 26.07 -5.51
N CYS A 124 0.68 27.32 -5.96
CA CYS A 124 1.10 28.46 -5.18
C CYS A 124 -0.14 29.34 -4.97
N GLY A 125 -0.82 29.18 -3.82
CA GLY A 125 -2.17 29.70 -3.63
C GLY A 125 -3.17 29.09 -4.59
N SER A 126 -3.82 29.89 -5.43
CA SER A 126 -4.74 29.45 -6.48
C SER A 126 -4.07 29.21 -7.85
N VAL A 127 -2.77 29.50 -7.98
CA VAL A 127 -2.04 29.45 -9.25
C VAL A 127 -1.29 28.13 -9.39
N THR A 128 -1.35 27.53 -10.58
CA THR A 128 -0.50 26.42 -11.02
C THR A 128 0.57 27.00 -11.95
N PRO A 129 1.81 27.26 -11.48
CA PRO A 129 2.78 28.05 -12.23
C PRO A 129 3.51 27.28 -13.32
N ILE A 130 3.43 25.96 -13.36
CA ILE A 130 4.25 25.09 -14.22
C ILE A 130 3.37 24.40 -15.25
N GLY A 131 3.71 24.55 -16.52
CA GLY A 131 3.07 23.91 -17.66
C GLY A 131 3.79 22.64 -18.13
N ARG A 132 3.10 21.86 -18.96
CA ARG A 132 3.61 20.58 -19.48
C ARG A 132 4.92 20.75 -20.25
N GLY A 133 5.93 19.98 -19.88
CA GLY A 133 7.26 19.94 -20.49
C GLY A 133 8.16 21.15 -20.15
N GLU A 134 7.70 22.12 -19.38
CA GLU A 134 8.52 23.32 -19.07
C GLU A 134 9.73 23.00 -18.22
N VAL A 135 9.59 22.13 -17.22
CA VAL A 135 10.74 21.69 -16.40
C VAL A 135 11.82 21.03 -17.26
N LYS A 136 11.41 20.14 -18.16
CA LYS A 136 12.33 19.43 -19.08
C LYS A 136 13.04 20.40 -20.02
N ARG A 137 12.30 21.37 -20.60
CA ARG A 137 12.87 22.41 -21.48
C ARG A 137 13.78 23.38 -20.72
N GLY A 138 13.53 23.57 -19.42
CA GLY A 138 14.30 24.50 -18.58
C GLY A 138 15.73 24.04 -18.27
N GLY A 139 16.10 22.77 -18.56
CA GLY A 139 17.45 22.24 -18.37
C GLY A 139 17.89 22.20 -16.89
N PHE A 140 16.95 21.93 -16.00
CA PHE A 140 17.22 21.85 -14.56
C PHE A 140 17.84 20.50 -14.18
N VAL A 141 18.94 20.54 -13.43
CA VAL A 141 19.62 19.36 -12.88
C VAL A 141 19.27 19.14 -11.40
N CYS A 142 18.84 20.19 -10.71
CA CYS A 142 18.52 20.20 -9.30
C CYS A 142 17.16 20.84 -9.07
N ALA A 143 16.36 20.25 -8.17
CA ALA A 143 15.14 20.84 -7.66
C ALA A 143 15.24 21.10 -6.15
N VAL A 144 14.93 22.33 -5.72
CA VAL A 144 15.03 22.78 -4.33
C VAL A 144 13.67 23.12 -3.79
N SER A 145 13.34 22.65 -2.57
CA SER A 145 12.06 22.93 -1.90
C SER A 145 12.25 23.06 -0.38
N GLY A 146 11.20 23.43 0.34
CA GLY A 146 11.15 23.56 1.78
C GLY A 146 10.96 22.21 2.49
N LYS A 147 10.09 22.21 3.51
CA LYS A 147 9.84 21.03 4.37
C LYS A 147 8.96 19.99 3.70
N ARG A 148 9.13 18.73 4.13
CA ARG A 148 8.26 17.59 3.81
C ARG A 148 8.08 17.35 2.32
N ARG A 149 9.21 17.27 1.60
CA ARG A 149 9.23 16.92 0.17
C ARG A 149 8.81 15.47 -0.06
N GLY A 150 7.88 15.26 -1.00
CA GLY A 150 7.42 13.92 -1.40
C GLY A 150 6.34 13.33 -0.49
N LYS A 151 5.57 14.18 0.21
CA LYS A 151 4.45 13.79 1.07
C LYS A 151 3.40 13.00 0.29
N GLY A 152 2.78 12.00 0.92
CA GLY A 152 1.59 11.30 0.42
C GLY A 152 1.83 9.88 -0.02
N SER A 153 1.53 9.53 -1.28
CA SER A 153 1.52 8.14 -1.73
C SER A 153 2.91 7.62 -2.13
N SER A 154 3.03 6.28 -2.21
CA SER A 154 4.26 5.59 -2.63
C SER A 154 4.58 5.71 -4.13
N ARG A 155 3.99 6.67 -4.84
CA ARG A 155 4.12 6.85 -6.30
C ARG A 155 5.57 7.11 -6.72
N GLU A 156 6.22 6.10 -7.24
CA GLU A 156 7.55 6.23 -7.82
C GLU A 156 7.54 7.01 -9.14
N GLN A 157 6.37 7.15 -9.76
CA GLN A 157 6.17 8.01 -10.93
C GLN A 157 6.64 9.45 -10.68
N SER A 158 6.57 9.95 -9.42
CA SER A 158 6.99 11.31 -9.10
C SER A 158 8.50 11.50 -9.25
N PRO A 159 9.40 10.81 -8.55
CA PRO A 159 10.83 10.95 -8.78
C PRO A 159 11.27 10.44 -10.17
N TYR A 160 10.54 9.50 -10.77
CA TYR A 160 10.82 9.06 -12.14
C TYR A 160 10.52 10.16 -13.16
N ALA A 161 9.43 10.91 -12.99
CA ALA A 161 9.11 12.06 -13.81
C ALA A 161 10.19 13.16 -13.71
N GLU A 162 10.64 13.45 -12.50
CA GLU A 162 11.73 14.39 -12.25
C GLU A 162 13.03 13.93 -12.92
N MET A 163 13.39 12.66 -12.76
CA MET A 163 14.55 12.06 -13.41
C MET A 163 14.46 12.15 -14.95
N CYS A 164 13.33 11.82 -15.53
CA CYS A 164 13.09 11.92 -16.98
C CYS A 164 13.05 13.37 -17.49
N ALA A 165 12.80 14.34 -16.62
CA ALA A 165 12.91 15.77 -16.93
C ALA A 165 14.35 16.31 -16.84
N GLY A 166 15.30 15.51 -16.33
CA GLY A 166 16.70 15.89 -16.18
C GLY A 166 17.17 16.17 -14.75
N ILE A 167 16.25 16.10 -13.76
CA ILE A 167 16.62 16.30 -12.35
C ILE A 167 17.46 15.12 -11.87
N GLN A 168 18.68 15.40 -11.42
CA GLN A 168 19.64 14.41 -10.90
C GLN A 168 19.76 14.49 -9.37
N VAL A 169 19.41 15.65 -8.78
CA VAL A 169 19.44 15.84 -7.33
C VAL A 169 18.22 16.61 -6.84
N VAL A 170 17.73 16.24 -5.69
CA VAL A 170 16.67 16.93 -4.96
C VAL A 170 17.23 17.42 -3.64
N ILE A 171 17.07 18.72 -3.35
CA ILE A 171 17.47 19.35 -2.08
C ILE A 171 16.21 19.87 -1.37
N ALA A 172 16.05 19.53 -0.10
CA ALA A 172 14.93 20.00 0.71
C ALA A 172 15.31 20.02 2.19
N GLU A 173 14.60 20.81 3.03
CA GLU A 173 14.85 20.82 4.48
C GLU A 173 14.66 19.44 5.13
N ASN A 174 13.67 18.70 4.68
CA ASN A 174 13.50 17.26 4.95
C ASN A 174 12.73 16.58 3.81
N ILE A 175 12.95 15.28 3.65
CA ILE A 175 12.43 14.47 2.54
C ILE A 175 11.71 13.27 3.12
N GLU A 176 10.47 13.05 2.71
CA GLU A 176 9.65 11.92 3.15
C GLU A 176 10.29 10.58 2.76
N ARG A 177 10.23 9.61 3.68
CA ARG A 177 10.99 8.35 3.60
C ARG A 177 10.79 7.59 2.29
N ILE A 178 9.52 7.37 1.91
CA ILE A 178 9.22 6.56 0.71
C ILE A 178 9.69 7.26 -0.56
N TYR A 179 9.47 8.57 -0.67
CA TYR A 179 9.94 9.35 -1.80
C TYR A 179 11.49 9.34 -1.89
N LYS A 180 12.19 9.51 -0.76
CA LYS A 180 13.65 9.41 -0.67
C LYS A 180 14.15 8.04 -1.15
N GLN A 181 13.52 6.96 -0.68
CA GLN A 181 13.85 5.59 -1.09
C GLN A 181 13.64 5.39 -2.59
N ASN A 182 12.55 5.90 -3.16
CA ASN A 182 12.28 5.83 -4.60
C ASN A 182 13.32 6.63 -5.40
N CYS A 183 13.73 7.81 -4.95
CA CYS A 183 14.85 8.55 -5.55
C CYS A 183 16.13 7.71 -5.57
N GLN A 184 16.52 7.14 -4.44
CA GLN A 184 17.70 6.29 -4.31
C GLN A 184 17.64 5.06 -5.21
N ASN A 185 16.47 4.41 -5.28
CA ASN A 185 16.24 3.25 -6.14
C ASN A 185 16.39 3.56 -7.63
N LEU A 186 15.97 4.75 -8.06
CA LEU A 186 16.11 5.25 -9.43
C LEU A 186 17.48 5.86 -9.71
N GLY A 187 18.27 6.12 -8.68
CA GLY A 187 19.57 6.75 -8.80
C GLY A 187 19.54 8.27 -8.77
N VAL A 188 18.44 8.90 -8.37
CA VAL A 188 18.37 10.33 -8.09
C VAL A 188 18.99 10.60 -6.72
N LEU A 189 19.90 11.57 -6.65
CA LEU A 189 20.56 11.96 -5.41
C LEU A 189 19.62 12.82 -4.56
N THR A 190 19.77 12.73 -3.25
CA THR A 190 18.98 13.53 -2.28
C THR A 190 19.87 14.15 -1.24
N SER A 191 19.59 15.38 -0.82
CA SER A 191 20.32 16.05 0.24
C SER A 191 19.43 16.99 1.05
N THR A 192 19.83 17.25 2.29
CA THR A 192 19.27 18.31 3.13
C THR A 192 20.28 19.47 3.32
N ASP A 193 21.41 19.40 2.66
CA ASP A 193 22.45 20.42 2.72
C ASP A 193 22.28 21.47 1.60
N PHE A 194 21.81 22.64 1.96
CA PHE A 194 21.61 23.77 1.06
C PHE A 194 22.94 24.41 0.60
N SER A 195 24.06 24.16 1.24
CA SER A 195 25.37 24.65 0.81
C SER A 195 25.80 24.06 -0.55
N LEU A 196 25.24 22.91 -0.93
CA LEU A 196 25.46 22.29 -2.23
C LEU A 196 24.97 23.15 -3.41
N ILE A 197 24.03 24.09 -3.17
CA ILE A 197 23.49 24.97 -4.20
C ILE A 197 24.60 25.78 -4.89
N ASP A 198 25.47 26.43 -4.11
CA ASP A 198 26.57 27.23 -4.65
C ASP A 198 27.57 26.38 -5.40
N ARG A 199 27.88 25.20 -4.89
CA ARG A 199 28.81 24.24 -5.49
C ARG A 199 28.28 23.66 -6.80
N ILE A 200 26.99 23.36 -6.87
CA ILE A 200 26.32 22.92 -8.12
C ILE A 200 26.40 24.05 -9.17
N ARG A 201 26.07 25.29 -8.78
CA ARG A 201 26.17 26.45 -9.66
C ARG A 201 27.61 26.69 -10.16
N GLY A 202 28.59 26.50 -9.29
CA GLY A 202 30.02 26.60 -9.62
C GLY A 202 30.51 25.46 -10.51
N GLY A 203 29.70 24.42 -10.75
CA GLY A 203 30.11 23.25 -11.52
C GLY A 203 31.21 22.44 -10.83
N GLU A 204 31.27 22.49 -9.50
CA GLU A 204 32.25 21.76 -8.70
C GLU A 204 32.03 20.25 -8.77
N GLU A 205 33.13 19.51 -8.57
CA GLU A 205 33.05 18.07 -8.30
C GLU A 205 32.73 17.85 -6.82
N ILE A 206 31.52 17.32 -6.55
CA ILE A 206 31.03 17.07 -5.21
C ILE A 206 31.31 15.61 -4.85
N PRO A 207 31.97 15.32 -3.71
CA PRO A 207 32.16 13.96 -3.24
C PRO A 207 30.82 13.22 -3.08
N LEU A 208 30.73 12.00 -3.62
CA LEU A 208 29.50 11.17 -3.53
C LEU A 208 29.15 10.87 -2.06
N SER A 209 30.16 10.83 -1.19
CA SER A 209 30.00 10.63 0.26
C SER A 209 29.11 11.69 0.93
N GLU A 210 28.98 12.89 0.37
CA GLU A 210 28.11 13.94 0.90
C GLU A 210 26.63 13.61 0.69
N PHE A 211 26.30 12.84 -0.36
CA PHE A 211 24.94 12.35 -0.62
C PHE A 211 24.62 11.03 0.11
N THR A 212 25.61 10.40 0.71
CA THR A 212 25.45 9.14 1.45
C THR A 212 25.65 9.30 2.96
N ALA A 213 25.94 10.53 3.43
CA ALA A 213 26.12 10.80 4.85
C ALA A 213 24.87 10.44 5.65
N GLY A 214 25.05 9.63 6.71
CA GLY A 214 23.97 9.17 7.59
C GLY A 214 23.12 8.04 7.02
N GLU A 215 23.41 7.56 5.82
CA GLU A 215 22.74 6.39 5.26
C GLU A 215 23.35 5.09 5.78
N ASP A 216 22.54 4.05 5.86
CA ASP A 216 23.03 2.70 6.16
C ASP A 216 23.89 2.15 5.02
N GLU A 217 24.68 1.11 5.31
CA GLU A 217 25.64 0.52 4.40
C GLU A 217 25.02 0.08 3.06
N ILE A 218 23.82 -0.53 3.10
CA ILE A 218 23.14 -1.00 1.89
C ILE A 218 22.64 0.18 1.06
N THR A 219 22.03 1.17 1.70
CA THR A 219 21.56 2.39 1.04
C THR A 219 22.73 3.14 0.41
N ARG A 220 23.87 3.27 1.12
CA ARG A 220 25.08 3.86 0.59
C ARG A 220 25.53 3.14 -0.70
N GLN A 221 25.61 1.83 -0.67
CA GLN A 221 26.00 1.04 -1.86
C GLN A 221 24.98 1.15 -2.99
N VAL A 222 23.67 1.18 -2.72
CA VAL A 222 22.64 1.42 -3.74
C VAL A 222 22.90 2.77 -4.46
N ILE A 223 23.21 3.83 -3.73
CA ILE A 223 23.55 5.15 -4.29
C ILE A 223 24.85 5.07 -5.10
N GLU A 224 25.87 4.40 -4.58
CA GLU A 224 27.17 4.21 -5.25
C GLU A 224 27.05 3.44 -6.58
N TYR A 225 26.19 2.42 -6.65
CA TYR A 225 25.91 1.68 -7.88
C TYR A 225 24.93 2.41 -8.83
N GLY A 226 24.38 3.55 -8.42
CA GLY A 226 23.49 4.35 -9.27
C GLY A 226 22.04 3.89 -9.29
N GLY A 227 21.63 3.10 -8.30
CA GLY A 227 20.26 2.63 -8.10
C GLY A 227 20.16 1.17 -7.67
N LEU A 228 18.95 0.76 -7.35
CA LEU A 228 18.69 -0.57 -6.80
C LEU A 228 18.96 -1.70 -7.80
N PHE A 229 18.62 -1.52 -9.07
CA PHE A 229 18.83 -2.57 -10.07
C PHE A 229 20.31 -2.88 -10.30
N PRO A 230 21.20 -1.90 -10.62
CA PRO A 230 22.61 -2.21 -10.77
C PRO A 230 23.25 -2.73 -9.48
N PHE A 231 22.82 -2.27 -8.31
CA PHE A 231 23.24 -2.83 -7.03
C PHE A 231 22.86 -4.31 -6.91
N ASN A 232 21.61 -4.69 -7.22
CA ASN A 232 21.16 -6.09 -7.17
C ASN A 232 21.92 -6.97 -8.16
N VAL A 233 22.25 -6.48 -9.36
CA VAL A 233 23.10 -7.22 -10.29
C VAL A 233 24.50 -7.42 -9.71
N ALA A 234 25.10 -6.38 -9.12
CA ALA A 234 26.39 -6.51 -8.44
C ALA A 234 26.36 -7.50 -7.28
N ARG A 235 25.26 -7.52 -6.51
CA ARG A 235 25.02 -8.50 -5.45
C ARG A 235 24.92 -9.93 -6.00
N MET A 236 24.17 -10.15 -7.08
CA MET A 236 24.09 -11.46 -7.75
C MET A 236 25.46 -11.91 -8.30
N GLN A 237 26.29 -10.97 -8.76
CA GLN A 237 27.68 -11.22 -9.20
C GLN A 237 28.67 -11.42 -8.05
N LYS A 238 28.19 -11.41 -6.78
CA LYS A 238 29.05 -11.49 -5.58
C LYS A 238 30.09 -10.38 -5.45
N LYS A 239 29.86 -9.22 -6.09
CA LYS A 239 30.69 -8.00 -5.95
C LYS A 239 30.32 -7.20 -4.69
N VAL A 240 29.19 -7.51 -4.09
CA VAL A 240 28.67 -6.90 -2.87
C VAL A 240 28.43 -8.01 -1.86
N THR A 241 28.93 -7.82 -0.64
CA THR A 241 28.59 -8.64 0.52
C THR A 241 27.60 -7.88 1.37
N LEU A 242 26.51 -8.56 1.78
CA LEU A 242 25.58 -7.96 2.70
C LEU A 242 26.24 -7.80 4.08
N PRO A 243 25.97 -6.71 4.81
CA PRO A 243 26.45 -6.58 6.17
C PRO A 243 25.88 -7.72 7.01
N PRO A 244 26.69 -8.35 7.88
CA PRO A 244 26.20 -9.40 8.75
C PRO A 244 25.17 -8.80 9.71
N ILE A 245 24.04 -9.48 9.87
CA ILE A 245 23.11 -9.16 10.97
C ILE A 245 23.79 -9.65 12.24
N GLU A 246 24.09 -8.76 13.16
CA GLU A 246 24.78 -9.09 14.39
C GLU A 246 24.05 -10.26 15.10
N ASN A 247 24.79 -11.33 15.37
CA ASN A 247 24.24 -12.47 16.11
C ASN A 247 24.11 -12.06 17.59
N ILE A 248 22.95 -11.46 17.94
CA ILE A 248 22.63 -11.02 19.30
C ILE A 248 22.17 -12.16 20.21
N ALA A 249 22.17 -13.40 19.71
CA ALA A 249 21.84 -14.55 20.55
C ALA A 249 22.89 -14.73 21.66
N LYS A 250 22.43 -14.66 22.90
CA LYS A 250 23.28 -14.88 24.07
C LYS A 250 23.51 -16.38 24.27
N LEU A 251 24.75 -16.73 24.57
CA LEU A 251 25.08 -18.10 24.98
C LEU A 251 24.56 -18.31 26.39
N GLU A 252 23.53 -19.12 26.54
CA GLU A 252 22.99 -19.53 27.85
C GLU A 252 23.40 -20.95 28.19
N MET A 253 23.72 -21.16 29.44
CA MET A 253 24.01 -22.51 29.99
C MET A 253 22.74 -23.04 30.67
N ALA A 254 22.10 -24.01 30.03
CA ALA A 254 20.99 -24.76 30.63
C ALA A 254 21.54 -26.13 31.09
N GLY A 255 22.07 -26.18 32.32
CA GLY A 255 22.82 -27.34 32.81
C GLY A 255 24.12 -27.51 32.01
N ASN A 256 24.38 -28.71 31.48
CA ASN A 256 25.59 -28.99 30.68
C ASN A 256 25.41 -28.73 29.17
N VAL A 257 24.27 -28.17 28.75
CA VAL A 257 23.97 -27.91 27.33
C VAL A 257 24.13 -26.41 27.06
N ARG A 258 25.00 -26.09 26.10
CA ARG A 258 25.08 -24.72 25.54
C ARG A 258 23.89 -24.49 24.60
N ARG A 259 23.03 -23.52 24.90
CA ARG A 259 21.96 -23.06 24.02
C ARG A 259 22.17 -21.59 23.67
N TYR A 260 21.98 -21.26 22.41
CA TYR A 260 21.84 -19.86 22.00
C TYR A 260 20.39 -19.48 22.21
N ALA A 261 20.12 -18.59 23.15
CA ALA A 261 18.80 -17.99 23.29
C ALA A 261 18.75 -16.71 22.46
N ALA A 262 17.81 -16.63 21.55
CA ALA A 262 17.50 -15.38 20.86
C ALA A 262 16.97 -14.37 21.89
N PRO A 263 17.27 -13.07 21.75
CA PRO A 263 16.66 -12.07 22.60
C PRO A 263 15.14 -12.06 22.42
N PRO A 264 14.38 -11.53 23.41
CA PRO A 264 12.95 -11.34 23.25
C PRO A 264 12.64 -10.47 22.01
N MET A 265 11.74 -10.93 21.16
CA MET A 265 11.36 -10.28 19.91
C MET A 265 9.86 -10.03 19.83
N THR A 266 9.47 -8.92 19.21
CA THR A 266 8.10 -8.68 18.79
C THR A 266 7.70 -9.66 17.69
N LEU A 267 6.39 -9.82 17.44
CA LEU A 267 5.90 -10.66 16.35
C LEU A 267 6.50 -10.27 15.00
N ALA A 268 6.57 -8.96 14.72
CA ALA A 268 7.16 -8.47 13.48
C ALA A 268 8.64 -8.82 13.36
N GLU A 269 9.43 -8.65 14.40
CA GLU A 269 10.86 -9.02 14.42
C GLU A 269 11.05 -10.54 14.20
N LYS A 270 10.21 -11.39 14.78
CA LYS A 270 10.24 -12.84 14.54
C LYS A 270 9.98 -13.19 13.08
N ILE A 271 9.03 -12.47 12.44
CA ILE A 271 8.74 -12.69 11.02
C ILE A 271 9.90 -12.16 10.17
N PHE A 272 10.46 -10.98 10.47
CA PHE A 272 11.66 -10.50 9.79
C PHE A 272 12.82 -11.48 9.93
N ALA A 273 13.11 -11.97 11.14
CA ALA A 273 14.19 -12.94 11.36
C ALA A 273 14.07 -14.21 10.50
N ARG A 274 12.84 -14.69 10.28
CA ARG A 274 12.56 -15.85 9.42
C ARG A 274 12.81 -15.58 7.93
N HIS A 275 12.75 -14.30 7.49
CA HIS A 275 12.78 -13.92 6.07
C HIS A 275 14.05 -13.16 5.66
N MET A 276 14.79 -12.58 6.62
CA MET A 276 16.04 -11.88 6.34
C MET A 276 17.10 -12.82 5.76
N LEU A 277 17.84 -12.33 4.79
CA LEU A 277 19.00 -13.03 4.23
C LEU A 277 20.23 -12.81 5.12
N ASN A 278 20.97 -13.89 5.39
CA ASN A 278 22.27 -13.78 6.02
C ASN A 278 23.35 -13.31 5.01
N GLU A 279 24.58 -13.14 5.46
CA GLU A 279 25.73 -12.73 4.64
C GLU A 279 26.03 -13.68 3.47
N ASN A 280 25.59 -14.93 3.55
CA ASN A 280 25.74 -15.95 2.50
C ASN A 280 24.58 -15.93 1.49
N GLY A 281 23.53 -15.13 1.74
CA GLY A 281 22.31 -15.06 0.93
C GLY A 281 21.31 -16.18 1.24
N GLU A 282 21.45 -16.87 2.37
CA GLU A 282 20.50 -17.87 2.85
C GLU A 282 19.39 -17.20 3.65
N VAL A 283 18.17 -17.75 3.55
CA VAL A 283 16.98 -17.21 4.22
C VAL A 283 16.92 -17.67 5.67
N GLY A 284 16.69 -16.71 6.55
CA GLY A 284 16.55 -16.93 7.98
C GLY A 284 17.81 -16.59 8.77
N VAL A 285 17.61 -15.82 9.83
CA VAL A 285 18.62 -15.45 10.83
C VAL A 285 18.09 -15.76 12.22
N ALA A 286 18.98 -15.89 13.21
CA ALA A 286 18.61 -16.28 14.56
C ALA A 286 17.72 -15.22 15.26
N ALA A 287 18.00 -13.94 15.05
CA ALA A 287 17.24 -12.82 15.58
C ALA A 287 17.53 -11.56 14.79
N VAL A 288 16.65 -10.57 14.93
CA VAL A 288 16.85 -9.21 14.43
C VAL A 288 16.48 -8.21 15.52
N LYS A 289 16.96 -6.98 15.37
CA LYS A 289 16.60 -5.82 16.20
C LYS A 289 16.19 -4.64 15.31
N PRO A 290 15.43 -3.68 15.83
CA PRO A 290 15.15 -2.44 15.13
C PRO A 290 16.44 -1.75 14.66
N GLY A 291 16.45 -1.34 13.39
CA GLY A 291 17.61 -0.72 12.75
C GLY A 291 18.48 -1.67 11.93
N ASP A 292 18.38 -2.98 12.09
CA ASP A 292 19.07 -3.94 11.22
C ASP A 292 18.63 -3.76 9.78
N THR A 293 19.58 -3.71 8.85
CA THR A 293 19.35 -3.50 7.42
C THR A 293 19.76 -4.73 6.63
N GLY A 294 18.98 -5.06 5.61
CA GLY A 294 19.22 -6.25 4.82
C GLY A 294 18.23 -6.41 3.68
N PHE A 295 18.17 -7.62 3.19
CA PHE A 295 17.14 -8.07 2.26
C PHE A 295 16.30 -9.16 2.93
N ALA A 296 14.99 -9.08 2.76
CA ALA A 296 14.06 -10.09 3.24
C ALA A 296 13.37 -10.77 2.05
N GLN A 297 13.35 -12.11 2.04
CA GLN A 297 12.62 -12.86 1.02
C GLN A 297 11.12 -12.66 1.20
N ALA A 298 10.42 -12.34 0.11
CA ALA A 298 8.98 -12.19 0.11
C ALA A 298 8.30 -13.51 -0.27
N ASP A 299 7.28 -13.92 0.50
CA ASP A 299 6.45 -15.08 0.21
C ASP A 299 5.45 -14.77 -0.90
N LEU A 300 4.81 -13.61 -0.84
CA LEU A 300 3.83 -13.15 -1.79
C LEU A 300 4.18 -11.74 -2.28
N ARG A 301 4.08 -11.54 -3.59
CA ARG A 301 4.36 -10.28 -4.27
C ARG A 301 3.18 -9.93 -5.16
N PHE A 302 2.58 -8.77 -4.95
CA PHE A 302 1.44 -8.41 -5.79
C PHE A 302 1.49 -6.96 -6.27
N SER A 303 0.88 -6.72 -7.42
CA SER A 303 0.78 -5.38 -7.98
C SER A 303 -0.52 -5.18 -8.75
N HIS A 304 -0.90 -3.91 -8.90
CA HIS A 304 -2.10 -3.48 -9.61
C HIS A 304 -1.75 -2.70 -10.91
N GLU A 305 -2.76 -2.37 -11.70
CA GLU A 305 -2.59 -1.82 -13.05
C GLU A 305 -1.87 -0.47 -13.13
N TYR A 306 -1.77 0.32 -12.05
CA TYR A 306 -0.99 1.56 -12.06
C TYR A 306 0.53 1.32 -12.03
N VAL A 307 0.98 0.20 -11.45
CA VAL A 307 2.39 -0.08 -11.21
C VAL A 307 2.92 -1.16 -12.14
N THR A 308 2.14 -2.22 -12.37
CA THR A 308 2.58 -3.37 -13.16
C THR A 308 3.14 -3.00 -14.54
N PRO A 309 2.51 -2.10 -15.36
CA PRO A 309 3.02 -1.78 -16.69
C PRO A 309 4.40 -1.13 -16.67
N MET A 310 4.64 -0.20 -15.76
CA MET A 310 5.95 0.47 -15.61
C MET A 310 7.01 -0.53 -15.12
N ALA A 311 6.68 -1.37 -14.13
CA ALA A 311 7.57 -2.42 -13.66
C ALA A 311 7.89 -3.45 -14.76
N ALA A 312 6.91 -3.79 -15.61
CA ALA A 312 7.09 -4.68 -16.76
C ALA A 312 8.04 -4.07 -17.81
N ILE A 313 7.92 -2.77 -18.08
CA ILE A 313 8.84 -2.05 -18.99
C ILE A 313 10.26 -2.04 -18.42
N PHE A 314 10.42 -1.78 -17.13
CA PHE A 314 11.73 -1.85 -16.48
C PHE A 314 12.29 -3.27 -16.57
N PHE A 315 11.48 -4.28 -16.31
CA PHE A 315 11.90 -5.67 -16.43
C PHE A 315 12.33 -6.02 -17.86
N GLU A 316 11.52 -5.68 -18.87
CA GLU A 316 11.85 -5.94 -20.28
C GLU A 316 13.10 -5.16 -20.75
N ARG A 317 13.28 -3.91 -20.30
CA ARG A 317 14.45 -3.06 -20.65
C ARG A 317 15.73 -3.56 -19.98
N TYR A 318 15.66 -3.89 -18.71
CA TYR A 318 16.85 -4.20 -17.92
C TYR A 318 17.21 -5.67 -17.91
N VAL A 319 16.25 -6.57 -18.01
CA VAL A 319 16.49 -8.02 -17.97
C VAL A 319 16.39 -8.65 -19.35
N GLY A 320 15.44 -8.20 -20.15
CA GLY A 320 15.22 -8.65 -21.52
C GLY A 320 13.77 -9.06 -21.78
N LYS A 321 13.36 -8.90 -23.04
CA LYS A 321 11.96 -9.16 -23.45
C LYS A 321 11.55 -10.61 -23.27
N ASP A 322 12.48 -11.56 -23.41
CA ASP A 322 12.21 -13.00 -23.29
C ASP A 322 12.50 -13.57 -21.91
N ALA A 323 12.95 -12.70 -21.00
CA ALA A 323 13.25 -13.08 -19.63
C ALA A 323 12.01 -13.53 -18.87
N LYS A 324 12.20 -14.44 -17.92
CA LYS A 324 11.15 -14.91 -17.02
C LYS A 324 11.38 -14.40 -15.60
N VAL A 325 10.29 -14.06 -14.94
CA VAL A 325 10.33 -13.67 -13.52
C VAL A 325 10.69 -14.87 -12.64
N ASN A 326 11.29 -14.59 -11.51
CA ASN A 326 11.60 -15.59 -10.51
C ASN A 326 10.33 -15.96 -9.74
N ASP A 327 9.95 -17.24 -9.75
CA ASP A 327 8.81 -17.79 -9.04
C ASP A 327 7.49 -17.04 -9.34
N ALA A 328 7.00 -17.18 -10.57
CA ALA A 328 5.74 -16.58 -11.01
C ALA A 328 4.53 -16.97 -10.14
N SER A 329 4.60 -18.13 -9.46
CA SER A 329 3.50 -18.62 -8.60
C SER A 329 3.28 -17.78 -7.34
N SER A 330 4.30 -17.06 -6.89
CA SER A 330 4.22 -16.13 -5.76
C SER A 330 3.95 -14.67 -6.18
N ILE A 331 3.67 -14.44 -7.47
CA ILE A 331 3.33 -13.12 -8.01
C ILE A 331 1.87 -13.13 -8.44
N ILE A 332 1.13 -12.07 -8.08
CA ILE A 332 -0.27 -11.90 -8.44
C ILE A 332 -0.50 -10.49 -8.93
N PHE A 333 -1.26 -10.35 -10.00
CA PHE A 333 -1.66 -9.06 -10.53
C PHE A 333 -3.15 -8.83 -10.34
N PHE A 334 -3.51 -7.57 -10.14
CA PHE A 334 -4.88 -7.13 -9.91
C PHE A 334 -5.26 -6.00 -10.86
N ARG A 335 -6.53 -6.01 -11.28
CA ARG A 335 -7.16 -4.95 -12.06
C ARG A 335 -8.42 -4.53 -11.33
N ASP A 336 -8.26 -3.65 -10.37
CA ASP A 336 -9.30 -3.23 -9.46
C ASP A 336 -9.40 -1.69 -9.32
N HIS A 337 -8.41 -0.94 -9.80
CA HIS A 337 -8.37 0.50 -9.64
C HIS A 337 -9.17 1.26 -10.70
N LEU A 338 -9.04 0.90 -11.97
CA LEU A 338 -9.56 1.68 -13.10
C LEU A 338 -10.84 1.10 -13.72
N THR A 339 -11.47 0.14 -13.07
CA THR A 339 -12.61 -0.63 -13.59
C THR A 339 -13.82 0.24 -13.97
N PHE A 340 -14.08 1.33 -13.24
CA PHE A 340 -15.20 2.26 -13.47
C PHE A 340 -14.75 3.64 -13.96
N LEU A 341 -13.48 3.79 -14.36
CA LEU A 341 -12.95 5.10 -14.74
C LEU A 341 -13.74 5.75 -15.89
N ASP A 342 -14.15 4.98 -16.88
CA ASP A 342 -14.90 5.45 -18.06
C ASP A 342 -16.27 6.06 -17.72
N GLU A 343 -16.85 5.70 -16.56
CA GLU A 343 -18.13 6.26 -16.09
C GLU A 343 -17.98 7.64 -15.42
N VAL A 344 -16.80 7.94 -14.88
CA VAL A 344 -16.61 9.15 -14.04
C VAL A 344 -15.57 10.12 -14.58
N ILE A 345 -14.77 9.72 -15.56
CA ILE A 345 -13.76 10.58 -16.18
C ILE A 345 -14.43 11.73 -16.95
N SER A 346 -13.99 12.97 -16.73
CA SER A 346 -14.54 14.14 -17.41
C SER A 346 -14.27 14.12 -18.92
N GLU A 347 -15.16 14.73 -19.69
CA GLU A 347 -15.02 14.86 -21.14
C GLU A 347 -13.73 15.59 -21.55
N GLU A 348 -13.28 16.55 -20.73
CA GLU A 348 -11.99 17.22 -20.91
C GLU A 348 -10.83 16.24 -20.87
N LYS A 349 -10.80 15.36 -19.85
CA LYS A 349 -9.76 14.33 -19.68
C LYS A 349 -9.83 13.26 -20.77
N LYS A 350 -11.04 12.91 -21.26
CA LYS A 350 -11.20 12.01 -22.43
C LYS A 350 -10.59 12.64 -23.68
N LYS A 351 -10.83 13.93 -23.93
CA LYS A 351 -10.22 14.67 -25.07
C LYS A 351 -8.69 14.73 -25.00
N LEU A 352 -8.11 14.68 -23.81
CA LEU A 352 -6.67 14.57 -23.61
C LEU A 352 -6.12 13.14 -23.82
N GLY A 353 -6.95 12.17 -24.21
CA GLY A 353 -6.55 10.78 -24.46
C GLY A 353 -6.25 9.97 -23.18
N LEU A 354 -6.62 10.48 -21.99
CA LEU A 354 -6.27 9.83 -20.73
C LEU A 354 -7.02 8.51 -20.51
N LEU A 355 -8.22 8.36 -21.06
CA LEU A 355 -8.95 7.10 -21.01
C LEU A 355 -8.29 6.03 -21.88
N ASP A 356 -7.76 6.42 -23.05
CA ASP A 356 -7.03 5.50 -23.94
C ASP A 356 -5.73 5.04 -23.29
N LEU A 357 -5.02 5.93 -22.59
CA LEU A 357 -3.82 5.58 -21.83
C LEU A 357 -4.15 4.60 -20.70
N ALA A 358 -5.22 4.84 -19.93
CA ALA A 358 -5.68 3.91 -18.91
C ALA A 358 -6.01 2.52 -19.49
N THR A 359 -6.59 2.49 -20.70
CA THR A 359 -6.88 1.25 -21.43
C THR A 359 -5.58 0.54 -21.86
N GLN A 360 -4.55 1.29 -22.28
CA GLN A 360 -3.24 0.72 -22.61
C GLN A 360 -2.56 0.06 -21.40
N LEU A 361 -2.67 0.66 -20.19
CA LEU A 361 -2.19 0.05 -18.95
C LEU A 361 -2.79 -1.35 -18.76
N LYS A 362 -4.09 -1.47 -18.98
CA LYS A 362 -4.83 -2.72 -18.90
C LYS A 362 -4.26 -3.80 -19.82
N PHE A 363 -4.04 -3.49 -21.09
CA PHE A 363 -3.49 -4.44 -22.05
C PHE A 363 -2.04 -4.79 -21.72
N LYS A 364 -1.20 -3.81 -21.38
CA LYS A 364 0.20 -4.06 -21.03
C LYS A 364 0.33 -5.00 -19.82
N GLN A 365 -0.50 -4.81 -18.79
CA GLN A 365 -0.55 -5.71 -17.63
C GLN A 365 -0.96 -7.12 -18.04
N GLN A 366 -2.02 -7.25 -18.86
CA GLN A 366 -2.55 -8.54 -19.32
C GLN A 366 -1.53 -9.31 -20.14
N ASP A 367 -0.87 -8.64 -21.10
CA ASP A 367 0.14 -9.24 -21.95
C ASP A 367 1.35 -9.73 -21.13
N PHE A 368 1.82 -8.92 -20.19
CA PHE A 368 2.92 -9.31 -19.32
C PHE A 368 2.53 -10.49 -18.41
N ALA A 369 1.32 -10.48 -17.83
CA ALA A 369 0.81 -11.60 -17.04
C ALA A 369 0.78 -12.90 -17.83
N ALA A 370 0.21 -12.86 -19.04
CA ALA A 370 0.13 -14.03 -19.93
C ALA A 370 1.54 -14.54 -20.33
N LYS A 371 2.44 -13.62 -20.72
CA LYS A 371 3.81 -13.93 -21.09
C LYS A 371 4.60 -14.57 -19.94
N GLN A 372 4.39 -14.14 -18.71
CA GLN A 372 5.11 -14.63 -17.53
C GLN A 372 4.43 -15.82 -16.85
N GLY A 373 3.18 -16.13 -17.20
CA GLY A 373 2.39 -17.15 -16.51
C GLY A 373 1.93 -16.73 -15.11
N ILE A 374 1.72 -15.43 -14.90
CA ILE A 374 1.30 -14.85 -13.64
C ILE A 374 -0.23 -14.81 -13.57
N LYS A 375 -0.79 -15.13 -12.40
CA LYS A 375 -2.23 -15.02 -12.16
C LYS A 375 -2.63 -13.54 -12.16
N LEU A 376 -3.61 -13.21 -12.99
CA LEU A 376 -4.25 -11.90 -13.03
C LEU A 376 -5.70 -12.02 -12.57
N HIS A 377 -6.05 -11.32 -11.49
CA HIS A 377 -7.43 -11.07 -11.10
C HIS A 377 -7.92 -9.85 -11.86
N GLY A 378 -8.84 -10.08 -12.79
CA GLY A 378 -9.24 -9.08 -13.79
C GLY A 378 -10.62 -8.52 -13.58
N GLU A 379 -11.11 -7.86 -14.63
CA GLU A 379 -12.47 -7.41 -14.73
C GLU A 379 -13.41 -8.60 -15.01
N LEU A 380 -14.65 -8.49 -14.56
CA LEU A 380 -15.70 -9.46 -14.84
C LEU A 380 -16.04 -9.47 -16.33
N LYS A 381 -16.45 -10.64 -16.85
CA LYS A 381 -16.76 -10.80 -18.28
C LYS A 381 -18.20 -10.49 -18.61
N ASP A 382 -19.11 -10.68 -17.66
CA ASP A 382 -20.56 -10.64 -17.79
C ASP A 382 -21.19 -9.33 -17.32
N ARG A 383 -20.45 -8.53 -16.55
CA ARG A 383 -20.89 -7.25 -16.02
C ARG A 383 -19.72 -6.34 -15.65
N LYS A 384 -20.01 -5.08 -15.43
CA LYS A 384 -19.00 -4.09 -14.99
C LYS A 384 -18.58 -4.39 -13.57
N GLY A 385 -17.27 -4.36 -13.28
CA GLY A 385 -16.69 -4.67 -11.99
C GLY A 385 -15.44 -5.53 -12.12
N SER A 386 -14.76 -5.78 -11.02
CA SER A 386 -13.59 -6.67 -10.93
C SER A 386 -13.89 -7.93 -10.11
N GLU A 387 -12.99 -8.91 -10.18
CA GLU A 387 -13.04 -10.10 -9.31
C GLU A 387 -12.97 -9.71 -7.82
N GLY A 388 -12.28 -8.61 -7.51
CA GLY A 388 -12.18 -8.07 -6.15
C GLY A 388 -11.08 -7.04 -6.02
N ILE A 389 -11.13 -6.30 -4.93
CA ILE A 389 -10.07 -5.39 -4.51
C ILE A 389 -8.86 -6.23 -4.09
N CYS A 390 -7.66 -5.87 -4.53
CA CYS A 390 -6.44 -6.65 -4.30
C CYS A 390 -6.25 -7.08 -2.84
N HIS A 391 -6.45 -6.18 -1.88
CA HIS A 391 -6.28 -6.46 -0.47
C HIS A 391 -7.27 -7.50 0.06
N SER A 392 -8.54 -7.42 -0.36
CA SER A 392 -9.58 -8.39 -0.02
C SER A 392 -9.22 -9.78 -0.56
N ILE A 393 -8.91 -9.88 -1.85
CA ILE A 393 -8.55 -11.17 -2.46
C ILE A 393 -7.27 -11.75 -1.84
N VAL A 394 -6.26 -10.91 -1.57
CA VAL A 394 -5.01 -11.39 -0.94
C VAL A 394 -5.29 -11.96 0.44
N LEU A 395 -6.11 -11.29 1.26
CA LEU A 395 -6.52 -11.80 2.58
C LEU A 395 -7.37 -13.06 2.46
N GLU A 396 -8.34 -13.07 1.56
CA GLU A 396 -9.30 -14.18 1.40
C GLU A 396 -8.67 -15.45 0.81
N SER A 397 -7.64 -15.33 -0.04
CA SER A 397 -7.20 -16.46 -0.87
C SER A 397 -5.72 -16.81 -0.79
N TYR A 398 -4.83 -15.88 -0.41
CA TYR A 398 -3.39 -16.07 -0.60
C TYR A 398 -2.57 -15.96 0.68
N ALA A 399 -2.69 -14.86 1.43
CA ALA A 399 -1.84 -14.61 2.59
C ALA A 399 -2.01 -15.66 3.69
N LEU A 400 -0.93 -16.07 4.34
CA LEU A 400 -0.90 -17.06 5.41
C LEU A 400 -0.18 -16.49 6.64
N PRO A 401 -0.54 -16.90 7.87
CA PRO A 401 0.14 -16.45 9.07
C PRO A 401 1.66 -16.66 9.02
N GLY A 402 2.40 -15.66 9.48
CA GLY A 402 3.87 -15.69 9.54
C GLY A 402 4.58 -15.34 8.24
N GLN A 403 3.87 -15.03 7.16
CA GLN A 403 4.45 -14.61 5.89
C GLN A 403 4.93 -13.17 5.90
N LEU A 404 5.91 -12.89 5.01
CA LEU A 404 6.31 -11.55 4.61
C LEU A 404 5.80 -11.29 3.19
N ASN A 405 4.86 -10.35 3.06
CA ASN A 405 4.15 -10.03 1.82
C ASN A 405 4.45 -8.60 1.37
N ILE A 406 4.69 -8.39 0.08
CA ILE A 406 4.93 -7.08 -0.51
C ILE A 406 3.93 -6.78 -1.61
N GLY A 407 3.48 -5.54 -1.65
CA GLY A 407 2.54 -5.08 -2.66
C GLY A 407 2.84 -3.68 -3.18
N SER A 408 2.32 -3.34 -4.33
CA SER A 408 2.52 -2.01 -4.93
C SER A 408 1.61 -0.92 -4.36
N ASP A 409 0.75 -1.26 -3.40
CA ASP A 409 -0.20 -0.33 -2.78
C ASP A 409 0.12 -0.08 -1.30
N SER A 410 -0.20 1.14 -0.83
CA SER A 410 0.04 1.57 0.56
C SER A 410 -0.78 0.80 1.59
N HIS A 411 -1.91 0.17 1.19
CA HIS A 411 -2.77 -0.62 2.08
C HIS A 411 -2.44 -2.13 2.08
N THR A 412 -1.28 -2.52 1.56
CA THR A 412 -0.73 -3.88 1.68
C THR A 412 -0.75 -4.42 3.13
N PRO A 413 -0.59 -3.60 4.20
CA PRO A 413 -0.72 -4.03 5.59
C PRO A 413 -2.06 -4.69 5.96
N HIS A 414 -3.09 -4.60 5.13
CA HIS A 414 -4.41 -5.23 5.34
C HIS A 414 -4.31 -6.70 5.80
N VAL A 415 -3.42 -7.48 5.23
CA VAL A 415 -3.24 -8.90 5.57
C VAL A 415 -2.54 -9.15 6.91
N GLY A 416 -2.06 -8.11 7.58
CA GLY A 416 -1.54 -8.21 8.95
C GLY A 416 -2.57 -8.68 9.98
N ALA A 417 -3.86 -8.66 9.61
CA ALA A 417 -4.98 -9.18 10.42
C ALA A 417 -4.86 -10.65 10.80
N ILE A 418 -4.10 -11.44 10.03
CA ILE A 418 -3.83 -12.86 10.29
C ILE A 418 -2.36 -13.13 10.66
N GLY A 419 -1.62 -12.12 11.13
CA GLY A 419 -0.25 -12.28 11.60
C GLY A 419 0.78 -12.36 10.47
N CYS A 420 0.62 -11.55 9.41
CA CYS A 420 1.62 -11.34 8.37
C CYS A 420 2.37 -10.02 8.61
N VAL A 421 3.65 -9.95 8.26
CA VAL A 421 4.30 -8.67 7.97
C VAL A 421 4.04 -8.34 6.50
N ALA A 422 3.36 -7.23 6.24
CA ALA A 422 3.01 -6.85 4.89
C ALA A 422 3.14 -5.34 4.69
N PHE A 423 3.76 -4.89 3.58
CA PHE A 423 4.01 -3.47 3.36
C PHE A 423 4.07 -3.10 1.88
N GLY A 424 3.76 -1.82 1.62
CA GLY A 424 3.79 -1.24 0.28
C GLY A 424 5.22 -0.88 -0.16
N ILE A 425 5.52 -1.12 -1.44
CA ILE A 425 6.80 -0.84 -2.09
C ILE A 425 6.63 -0.09 -3.41
N GLY A 426 7.69 0.58 -3.87
CA GLY A 426 7.73 1.29 -5.14
C GLY A 426 7.89 0.37 -6.36
N THR A 427 7.73 0.94 -7.55
CA THR A 427 7.81 0.21 -8.83
C THR A 427 9.16 -0.47 -9.03
N THR A 428 10.26 0.20 -8.67
CA THR A 428 11.61 -0.36 -8.77
C THR A 428 11.79 -1.55 -7.84
N ASP A 429 11.32 -1.49 -6.60
CA ASP A 429 11.33 -2.62 -5.68
C ASP A 429 10.47 -3.78 -6.23
N VAL A 430 9.27 -3.47 -6.81
CA VAL A 430 8.40 -4.47 -7.42
C VAL A 430 9.13 -5.24 -8.51
N PHE A 431 9.71 -4.54 -9.53
CA PHE A 431 10.36 -5.24 -10.62
C PHE A 431 11.65 -5.95 -10.18
N ASN A 432 12.42 -5.40 -9.24
CA ASN A 432 13.58 -6.07 -8.66
C ASN A 432 13.18 -7.35 -7.92
N SER A 433 12.09 -7.32 -7.17
CA SER A 433 11.56 -8.53 -6.50
C SER A 433 11.17 -9.63 -7.49
N TRP A 434 10.80 -9.28 -8.73
CA TRP A 434 10.55 -10.29 -9.78
C TRP A 434 11.83 -11.00 -10.25
N ILE A 435 13.01 -10.40 -9.98
CA ILE A 435 14.32 -10.98 -10.29
C ILE A 435 14.86 -11.75 -9.09
N THR A 436 14.91 -11.12 -7.92
CA THR A 436 15.62 -11.62 -6.73
C THR A 436 14.71 -12.34 -5.73
N LYS A 437 13.40 -12.13 -5.77
CA LYS A 437 12.39 -12.62 -4.81
C LYS A 437 12.52 -11.99 -3.41
N ASP A 438 13.39 -11.02 -3.25
CA ASP A 438 13.60 -10.31 -1.99
C ASP A 438 13.36 -8.81 -2.13
N VAL A 439 13.31 -8.12 -1.02
CA VAL A 439 13.13 -6.67 -0.93
C VAL A 439 14.07 -6.11 0.13
N ARG A 440 14.61 -4.91 -0.14
CA ARG A 440 15.43 -4.18 0.83
C ARG A 440 14.57 -3.73 2.01
N VAL A 441 15.02 -4.03 3.22
CA VAL A 441 14.32 -3.63 4.45
C VAL A 441 15.32 -3.09 5.49
N LYS A 442 14.81 -2.18 6.31
CA LYS A 442 15.37 -1.83 7.60
C LYS A 442 14.34 -2.22 8.64
N VAL A 443 14.69 -3.12 9.55
CA VAL A 443 13.77 -3.62 10.58
C VAL A 443 13.24 -2.44 11.40
N PRO A 444 11.92 -2.20 11.40
CA PRO A 444 11.33 -1.07 12.08
C PRO A 444 11.14 -1.34 13.58
N GLU A 445 11.10 -0.28 14.37
CA GLU A 445 10.60 -0.36 15.75
C GLU A 445 9.09 -0.68 15.75
N SER A 446 8.61 -1.26 16.84
CA SER A 446 7.18 -1.56 17.04
C SER A 446 6.57 -0.64 18.11
N VAL A 447 5.34 -0.22 17.87
CA VAL A 447 4.44 0.43 18.84
C VAL A 447 3.35 -0.58 19.18
N ARG A 448 3.15 -0.84 20.46
CA ARG A 448 2.08 -1.72 20.93
C ARG A 448 0.85 -0.89 21.28
N ILE A 449 -0.29 -1.27 20.69
CA ILE A 449 -1.58 -0.64 20.94
C ILE A 449 -2.48 -1.66 21.62
N LEU A 450 -2.66 -1.47 22.94
CA LEU A 450 -3.48 -2.33 23.79
C LEU A 450 -4.88 -1.74 23.91
N ILE A 451 -5.91 -2.43 23.43
CA ILE A 451 -7.31 -2.04 23.61
C ILE A 451 -7.94 -3.05 24.56
N ARG A 452 -8.17 -2.61 25.79
CA ARG A 452 -8.67 -3.44 26.88
C ARG A 452 -10.17 -3.35 27.02
N GLY A 453 -10.75 -4.37 27.64
CA GLY A 453 -12.16 -4.42 27.96
C GLY A 453 -13.03 -4.75 26.75
N LYS A 454 -14.35 -4.55 26.87
CA LYS A 454 -15.34 -4.92 25.88
C LYS A 454 -15.85 -3.71 25.11
N LYS A 455 -15.91 -3.80 23.77
CA LYS A 455 -16.51 -2.76 22.93
C LYS A 455 -18.03 -2.71 23.06
N ARG A 456 -18.63 -1.56 22.78
CA ARG A 456 -20.07 -1.39 22.65
C ARG A 456 -20.56 -2.06 21.36
N GLU A 457 -21.83 -2.45 21.31
CA GLU A 457 -22.42 -3.15 20.15
C GLU A 457 -22.38 -2.33 18.86
N ASN A 458 -22.51 -1.00 18.95
CA ASN A 458 -22.49 -0.08 17.82
C ASN A 458 -21.09 0.49 17.52
N VAL A 459 -20.04 -0.02 18.17
CA VAL A 459 -18.64 0.35 17.94
C VAL A 459 -17.92 -0.74 17.18
N THR A 460 -17.10 -0.37 16.22
CA THR A 460 -16.40 -1.27 15.32
C THR A 460 -14.88 -0.99 15.35
N ALA A 461 -14.11 -1.84 14.70
CA ALA A 461 -12.69 -1.61 14.46
C ALA A 461 -12.40 -0.26 13.76
N LYS A 462 -13.35 0.24 12.95
CA LYS A 462 -13.23 1.57 12.33
C LYS A 462 -13.22 2.68 13.35
N ASP A 463 -14.06 2.59 14.38
CA ASP A 463 -14.07 3.58 15.47
C ASP A 463 -12.79 3.52 16.28
N PHE A 464 -12.22 2.33 16.53
CA PHE A 464 -10.93 2.16 17.18
C PHE A 464 -9.80 2.83 16.40
N ILE A 465 -9.71 2.57 15.09
CA ILE A 465 -8.62 3.16 14.30
C ILE A 465 -8.76 4.67 14.14
N LEU A 466 -9.99 5.22 14.04
CA LEU A 466 -10.21 6.66 14.03
C LEU A 466 -9.83 7.30 15.37
N LYS A 467 -10.06 6.61 16.50
CA LYS A 467 -9.59 7.05 17.81
C LYS A 467 -8.07 7.09 17.87
N ILE A 468 -7.38 6.03 17.41
CA ILE A 468 -5.92 5.95 17.38
C ILE A 468 -5.33 7.06 16.53
N LEU A 469 -5.89 7.31 15.32
CA LEU A 469 -5.45 8.37 14.42
C LEU A 469 -5.58 9.77 15.04
N SER A 470 -6.53 9.99 15.96
CA SER A 470 -6.75 11.26 16.64
C SER A 470 -5.80 11.52 17.82
N LEU A 471 -5.01 10.53 18.25
CA LEU A 471 -4.10 10.65 19.38
C LEU A 471 -2.90 11.56 19.08
N ASP A 472 -2.47 12.36 20.03
CA ASP A 472 -1.32 13.27 19.88
C ASP A 472 -0.04 12.55 19.50
N TYR A 473 0.20 11.33 20.00
CA TYR A 473 1.35 10.52 19.63
C TYR A 473 1.39 10.25 18.11
N VAL A 474 0.25 9.93 17.51
CA VAL A 474 0.11 9.67 16.08
C VAL A 474 0.17 10.99 15.30
N ARG A 475 -0.60 11.98 15.70
CA ARG A 475 -0.67 13.29 15.03
C ARG A 475 0.66 14.05 15.03
N SER A 476 1.49 13.86 16.06
CA SER A 476 2.84 14.45 16.12
C SER A 476 3.88 13.70 15.26
N GLY A 477 3.50 12.63 14.54
CA GLY A 477 4.39 11.86 13.68
C GLY A 477 5.31 10.88 14.41
N LYS A 478 5.16 10.66 15.70
CA LYS A 478 6.00 9.74 16.49
C LYS A 478 5.80 8.27 16.11
N ALA A 479 4.67 7.94 15.48
CA ALA A 479 4.35 6.60 14.98
C ALA A 479 4.87 6.32 13.55
N LEU A 480 5.47 7.31 12.89
CA LEU A 480 5.94 7.18 11.50
C LEU A 480 6.95 6.04 11.34
N ALA A 481 6.77 5.26 10.28
CA ALA A 481 7.63 4.15 9.89
C ALA A 481 7.80 3.04 10.94
N LYS A 482 6.90 2.95 11.94
CA LYS A 482 6.91 1.90 12.97
C LYS A 482 5.85 0.83 12.66
N VAL A 483 6.03 -0.36 13.19
CA VAL A 483 5.01 -1.42 13.18
C VAL A 483 3.94 -1.07 14.21
N MET A 484 2.67 -1.10 13.81
CA MET A 484 1.53 -1.00 14.73
C MET A 484 1.07 -2.40 15.12
N GLU A 485 1.44 -2.86 16.32
CA GLU A 485 0.99 -4.14 16.85
C GLU A 485 -0.25 -3.93 17.73
N TYR A 486 -1.39 -4.40 17.23
CA TYR A 486 -2.68 -4.29 17.93
C TYR A 486 -2.91 -5.53 18.80
N ALA A 487 -3.24 -5.32 20.07
CA ALA A 487 -3.44 -6.38 21.06
C ALA A 487 -4.48 -5.98 22.13
N GLY A 488 -4.80 -6.91 23.03
CA GLY A 488 -5.73 -6.74 24.12
C GLY A 488 -7.08 -7.41 23.85
N GLU A 489 -7.89 -7.53 24.90
CA GLU A 489 -9.11 -8.31 24.91
C GLU A 489 -10.10 -7.84 23.83
N ALA A 490 -10.20 -6.53 23.61
CA ALA A 490 -11.09 -5.99 22.58
C ALA A 490 -10.62 -6.35 21.15
N ILE A 491 -9.31 -6.51 20.92
CA ILE A 491 -8.77 -6.93 19.63
C ILE A 491 -8.98 -8.44 19.41
N GLU A 492 -8.83 -9.24 20.47
CA GLU A 492 -9.08 -10.69 20.42
C GLU A 492 -10.54 -11.01 20.10
N GLU A 493 -11.48 -10.16 20.55
CA GLU A 493 -12.90 -10.30 20.22
C GLU A 493 -13.24 -9.95 18.77
N LEU A 494 -12.44 -9.10 18.09
CA LEU A 494 -12.67 -8.73 16.69
C LEU A 494 -12.52 -9.94 15.75
N SER A 495 -13.35 -9.98 14.73
CA SER A 495 -13.14 -10.89 13.59
C SER A 495 -11.88 -10.52 12.78
N VAL A 496 -11.45 -11.42 11.91
CA VAL A 496 -10.39 -11.12 10.95
C VAL A 496 -10.78 -9.96 10.03
N ASP A 497 -12.05 -9.85 9.65
CA ASP A 497 -12.56 -8.76 8.81
C ASP A 497 -12.43 -7.40 9.52
N GLU A 498 -12.79 -7.30 10.80
CA GLU A 498 -12.60 -6.08 11.59
C GLU A 498 -11.09 -5.77 11.82
N ARG A 499 -10.28 -6.77 12.20
CA ARG A 499 -8.83 -6.60 12.38
C ARG A 499 -8.16 -6.06 11.12
N SER A 500 -8.62 -6.51 9.94
CA SER A 500 -8.07 -6.04 8.67
C SER A 500 -8.33 -4.56 8.39
N THR A 501 -9.41 -3.99 8.93
CA THR A 501 -9.64 -2.54 8.88
C THR A 501 -8.57 -1.77 9.65
N MET A 502 -8.19 -2.25 10.84
CA MET A 502 -7.14 -1.62 11.65
C MET A 502 -5.76 -1.74 11.00
N THR A 503 -5.40 -2.95 10.56
CA THR A 503 -4.10 -3.19 9.92
C THR A 503 -3.97 -2.45 8.58
N ASN A 504 -5.05 -2.36 7.79
CA ASN A 504 -5.13 -1.55 6.57
C ASN A 504 -4.80 -0.07 6.85
N MET A 505 -5.47 0.51 7.85
CA MET A 505 -5.34 1.93 8.17
C MET A 505 -4.07 2.28 8.98
N ALA A 506 -3.15 1.34 9.19
CA ALA A 506 -1.79 1.66 9.60
C ALA A 506 -1.08 2.57 8.58
N ALA A 507 -1.50 2.53 7.32
CA ALA A 507 -1.04 3.45 6.28
C ALA A 507 -1.38 4.93 6.59
N GLU A 508 -2.56 5.21 7.17
CA GLU A 508 -2.98 6.56 7.57
C GLU A 508 -2.24 7.06 8.80
N ILE A 509 -1.80 6.15 9.68
CA ILE A 509 -0.86 6.47 10.78
C ILE A 509 0.51 6.88 10.23
N GLY A 510 0.84 6.51 8.99
CA GLY A 510 2.19 6.58 8.45
C GLY A 510 3.08 5.45 8.98
N GLY A 511 2.48 4.39 9.51
CA GLY A 511 3.16 3.19 9.98
C GLY A 511 3.84 2.41 8.87
N PHE A 512 4.82 1.60 9.22
CA PHE A 512 5.45 0.66 8.28
C PHE A 512 4.47 -0.45 7.90
N THR A 513 3.81 -1.04 8.90
CA THR A 513 2.75 -2.04 8.77
C THR A 513 1.86 -2.05 10.02
N GLY A 514 0.69 -2.69 9.92
CA GLY A 514 -0.15 -3.06 11.05
C GLY A 514 -0.20 -4.58 11.18
N ILE A 515 -0.18 -5.10 12.40
CA ILE A 515 -0.19 -6.54 12.64
C ILE A 515 -1.01 -6.89 13.88
N VAL A 516 -1.71 -8.02 13.82
CA VAL A 516 -2.37 -8.67 14.95
C VAL A 516 -1.80 -10.07 15.09
N ALA A 517 -1.44 -10.49 16.29
CA ALA A 517 -1.01 -11.86 16.54
C ALA A 517 -2.12 -12.84 16.15
N PRO A 518 -1.84 -13.85 15.33
CA PRO A 518 -2.86 -14.79 14.90
C PRO A 518 -3.28 -15.70 16.08
N ASP A 519 -4.57 -15.89 16.19
CA ASP A 519 -5.21 -16.65 17.26
C ASP A 519 -6.27 -17.63 16.70
N LYS A 520 -7.17 -18.11 17.55
CA LYS A 520 -8.28 -18.97 17.14
C LYS A 520 -9.13 -18.34 16.03
N LYS A 521 -9.34 -17.00 16.03
CA LYS A 521 -10.11 -16.31 14.97
C LYS A 521 -9.42 -16.43 13.61
N ALA A 522 -8.08 -16.32 13.56
CA ALA A 522 -7.33 -16.53 12.33
C ALA A 522 -7.41 -17.99 11.86
N VAL A 523 -7.36 -18.97 12.78
CA VAL A 523 -7.56 -20.39 12.43
C VAL A 523 -8.96 -20.63 11.87
N ASP A 524 -10.00 -20.14 12.56
CA ASP A 524 -11.39 -20.29 12.12
C ASP A 524 -11.60 -19.66 10.73
N PHE A 525 -11.05 -18.48 10.48
CA PHE A 525 -11.07 -17.83 9.17
C PHE A 525 -10.45 -18.70 8.06
N LEU A 526 -9.27 -19.29 8.31
CA LEU A 526 -8.61 -20.16 7.33
C LEU A 526 -9.41 -21.45 7.07
N VAL A 527 -10.05 -22.02 8.11
CA VAL A 527 -10.88 -23.22 7.98
C VAL A 527 -12.18 -22.92 7.24
N GLU A 528 -12.94 -21.90 7.69
CA GLU A 528 -14.28 -21.61 7.21
C GLU A 528 -14.29 -20.93 5.83
N ARG A 529 -13.35 -19.98 5.59
CA ARG A 529 -13.29 -19.22 4.34
C ARG A 529 -12.47 -19.90 3.25
N ARG A 530 -11.46 -20.70 3.62
CA ARG A 530 -10.51 -21.32 2.67
C ARG A 530 -10.56 -22.84 2.64
N GLY A 531 -11.39 -23.48 3.48
CA GLY A 531 -11.47 -24.94 3.58
C GLY A 531 -10.15 -25.61 4.03
N MET A 532 -9.30 -24.87 4.76
CA MET A 532 -8.04 -25.40 5.23
C MET A 532 -8.26 -26.43 6.35
N ASP A 533 -7.43 -27.48 6.39
CA ASP A 533 -7.40 -28.40 7.52
C ASP A 533 -7.09 -27.66 8.83
N ARG A 534 -7.86 -27.90 9.88
CA ARG A 534 -7.75 -27.18 11.16
C ARG A 534 -6.40 -27.40 11.84
N ASN A 535 -5.84 -28.63 11.80
CA ASN A 535 -4.54 -28.89 12.41
C ASN A 535 -3.43 -28.18 11.66
N LYS A 536 -3.54 -28.12 10.33
CA LYS A 536 -2.62 -27.34 9.49
C LYS A 536 -2.70 -25.84 9.83
N ALA A 537 -3.90 -25.27 9.94
CA ALA A 537 -4.09 -23.87 10.30
C ALA A 537 -3.54 -23.56 11.71
N GLN A 538 -3.79 -24.46 12.70
CA GLN A 538 -3.22 -24.32 14.04
C GLN A 538 -1.68 -24.40 14.05
N SER A 539 -1.09 -25.29 13.26
CA SER A 539 0.38 -25.40 13.17
C SER A 539 1.02 -24.14 12.59
N MET A 540 0.32 -23.42 11.70
CA MET A 540 0.83 -22.19 11.10
C MET A 540 0.94 -21.03 12.09
N ILE A 541 0.05 -20.95 13.08
CA ILE A 541 0.07 -19.86 14.06
C ILE A 541 0.99 -20.15 15.26
N ALA A 542 1.53 -21.35 15.37
CA ALA A 542 2.36 -21.74 16.50
C ALA A 542 3.62 -20.87 16.62
N GLY A 543 3.81 -20.24 17.78
CA GLY A 543 4.94 -19.35 18.07
C GLY A 543 4.86 -17.97 17.39
N LEU A 544 3.74 -17.63 16.74
CA LEU A 544 3.51 -16.31 16.14
C LEU A 544 2.84 -15.36 17.14
N TYR A 545 3.60 -14.94 18.13
CA TYR A 545 3.24 -13.94 19.13
C TYR A 545 4.51 -13.24 19.62
N SER A 546 4.38 -12.03 20.12
CA SER A 546 5.49 -11.30 20.72
C SER A 546 5.89 -11.92 22.06
N ASP A 547 7.19 -11.98 22.33
CA ASP A 547 7.70 -12.47 23.60
C ASP A 547 7.26 -11.52 24.74
N ALA A 548 7.13 -12.04 25.96
CA ALA A 548 6.64 -11.26 27.10
C ALA A 548 7.51 -10.03 27.40
N ASP A 549 8.83 -10.17 27.20
CA ASP A 549 9.83 -9.13 27.45
C ASP A 549 10.24 -8.38 26.17
N ALA A 550 9.49 -8.54 25.07
CA ALA A 550 9.74 -7.83 23.81
C ALA A 550 9.71 -6.31 24.03
N GLN A 551 10.63 -5.60 23.40
CA GLN A 551 10.77 -4.16 23.55
C GLN A 551 9.93 -3.41 22.51
N TYR A 552 9.23 -2.38 22.95
CA TYR A 552 8.42 -1.49 22.11
C TYR A 552 8.92 -0.06 22.23
N ALA A 553 8.93 0.67 21.12
CA ALA A 553 9.26 2.09 21.12
C ALA A 553 8.24 2.92 21.92
N HIS A 554 6.99 2.44 21.96
CA HIS A 554 5.93 3.05 22.75
C HIS A 554 4.78 2.05 22.97
N VAL A 555 4.05 2.23 24.06
CA VAL A 555 2.82 1.48 24.34
C VAL A 555 1.68 2.46 24.50
N ILE A 556 0.60 2.25 23.75
CA ILE A 556 -0.65 3.01 23.84
C ILE A 556 -1.69 2.09 24.46
N GLU A 557 -2.32 2.53 25.56
CA GLU A 557 -3.44 1.80 26.18
C GLU A 557 -4.75 2.55 26.01
N LEU A 558 -5.79 1.86 25.57
CA LEU A 558 -7.14 2.37 25.38
C LEU A 558 -8.15 1.45 26.09
N ASN A 559 -9.24 2.03 26.59
CA ASN A 559 -10.37 1.32 27.12
C ASN A 559 -11.49 1.28 26.07
N ALA A 560 -11.81 0.09 25.56
CA ALA A 560 -12.85 -0.10 24.53
C ALA A 560 -14.24 0.40 24.99
N ALA A 561 -14.56 0.30 26.28
CA ALA A 561 -15.85 0.73 26.82
C ALA A 561 -16.06 2.26 26.77
N GLU A 562 -14.97 3.03 26.71
CA GLU A 562 -15.00 4.51 26.63
C GLU A 562 -15.14 5.01 25.20
N ILE A 563 -14.83 4.17 24.20
CA ILE A 563 -14.94 4.52 22.81
C ILE A 563 -16.41 4.40 22.38
N THR A 564 -16.92 5.47 21.80
CA THR A 564 -18.27 5.52 21.17
C THR A 564 -18.11 5.78 19.68
N PRO A 565 -19.16 5.66 18.86
CA PRO A 565 -19.04 5.86 17.42
C PRO A 565 -18.30 7.14 17.04
N MET A 566 -17.34 7.00 16.14
CA MET A 566 -16.41 8.05 15.72
C MET A 566 -16.73 8.55 14.32
N VAL A 567 -16.38 9.79 14.07
CA VAL A 567 -16.35 10.38 12.73
C VAL A 567 -15.06 11.17 12.55
N ALA A 568 -14.37 11.01 11.41
CA ALA A 568 -13.29 11.91 11.04
C ALA A 568 -13.85 13.02 10.13
N THR A 569 -13.70 14.28 10.56
CA THR A 569 -14.13 15.43 9.77
C THR A 569 -13.24 15.63 8.54
N PRO A 570 -13.73 16.34 7.49
CA PRO A 570 -13.00 16.49 6.23
C PRO A 570 -11.56 16.98 6.39
N GLY A 571 -10.70 16.51 5.48
CA GLY A 571 -9.32 16.99 5.33
C GLY A 571 -8.26 16.01 5.78
N ASP A 572 -8.49 15.22 6.84
CA ASP A 572 -7.52 14.25 7.34
C ASP A 572 -8.22 13.14 8.15
N PRO A 573 -7.86 11.85 8.00
CA PRO A 573 -8.40 10.75 8.82
C PRO A 573 -8.14 10.93 10.34
N GLY A 574 -7.11 11.67 10.71
CA GLY A 574 -6.78 12.02 12.10
C GLY A 574 -7.68 13.09 12.73
N ASN A 575 -8.58 13.70 11.96
CA ASN A 575 -9.57 14.67 12.47
C ASN A 575 -10.74 13.95 13.18
N GLY A 576 -10.44 12.91 13.96
CA GLY A 576 -11.42 12.09 14.66
C GLY A 576 -12.12 12.83 15.79
N LYS A 577 -13.46 12.69 15.83
CA LYS A 577 -14.35 13.17 16.92
C LYS A 577 -15.38 12.10 17.20
N TYR A 578 -15.97 12.11 18.39
CA TYR A 578 -17.20 11.33 18.60
C TYR A 578 -18.36 11.92 17.81
N VAL A 579 -19.24 11.10 17.26
CA VAL A 579 -20.39 11.58 16.48
C VAL A 579 -21.25 12.54 17.30
N ARG A 580 -21.45 12.25 18.59
CA ARG A 580 -22.19 13.12 19.54
C ARG A 580 -21.55 14.50 19.80
N GLU A 581 -20.30 14.71 19.42
CA GLU A 581 -19.59 15.99 19.53
C GLU A 581 -19.80 16.90 18.32
N LEU A 582 -20.54 16.43 17.31
CA LEU A 582 -20.99 17.30 16.22
C LEU A 582 -22.08 18.22 16.74
N ASN A 583 -21.77 19.51 16.88
CA ASN A 583 -22.66 20.51 17.51
C ASN A 583 -23.96 20.77 16.74
N THR A 584 -24.02 20.39 15.47
CA THR A 584 -25.19 20.56 14.60
C THR A 584 -25.36 19.33 13.71
N PRO A 585 -26.59 18.94 13.37
CA PRO A 585 -26.80 17.91 12.36
C PRO A 585 -26.09 18.30 11.05
N VAL A 586 -25.22 17.45 10.55
CA VAL A 586 -24.51 17.62 9.27
C VAL A 586 -25.32 16.87 8.20
N PRO A 587 -26.02 17.57 7.29
CA PRO A 587 -26.78 16.92 6.21
C PRO A 587 -25.87 16.10 5.31
N VAL A 588 -26.34 14.95 4.82
CA VAL A 588 -25.59 14.04 3.96
C VAL A 588 -26.28 13.95 2.61
N GLU A 589 -25.51 14.05 1.53
CA GLU A 589 -26.01 13.83 0.16
C GLU A 589 -25.51 12.51 -0.44
N ILE A 590 -24.31 12.06 -0.02
CA ILE A 590 -23.76 10.77 -0.45
C ILE A 590 -23.32 9.98 0.78
N ALA A 591 -23.81 8.74 0.88
CA ALA A 591 -23.29 7.73 1.82
C ALA A 591 -22.56 6.66 1.00
N TYR A 592 -21.37 6.24 1.47
CA TYR A 592 -20.58 5.24 0.78
C TYR A 592 -20.06 4.17 1.73
N GLY A 593 -20.61 2.96 1.62
CA GLY A 593 -20.16 1.75 2.31
C GLY A 593 -19.35 0.87 1.35
N GLY A 594 -18.22 0.34 1.82
CA GLY A 594 -17.41 -0.54 0.99
C GLY A 594 -15.91 -0.23 1.01
N THR A 595 -15.24 -0.51 -0.11
CA THR A 595 -13.79 -0.50 -0.28
C THR A 595 -13.08 -1.62 0.50
N CYS A 596 -11.75 -1.64 0.52
CA CYS A 596 -11.00 -2.66 1.28
C CYS A 596 -11.21 -2.57 2.80
N THR A 597 -11.56 -1.39 3.34
CA THR A 597 -11.78 -1.21 4.78
C THR A 597 -13.19 -1.52 5.25
N ALA A 598 -14.17 -1.56 4.36
CA ALA A 598 -15.56 -1.71 4.77
C ALA A 598 -16.43 -2.46 3.73
N GLY A 599 -15.79 -3.30 2.91
CA GLY A 599 -16.47 -4.10 1.88
C GLY A 599 -16.40 -5.61 2.14
N LYS A 600 -16.12 -6.05 3.37
CA LYS A 600 -15.97 -7.46 3.78
C LYS A 600 -17.28 -8.03 4.28
N ASN A 601 -17.33 -9.32 4.54
CA ASN A 601 -18.57 -10.01 4.94
C ASN A 601 -19.21 -9.38 6.18
N GLU A 602 -18.44 -9.12 7.23
CA GLU A 602 -18.97 -8.53 8.47
C GLU A 602 -19.39 -7.07 8.29
N ASP A 603 -18.73 -6.31 7.42
CA ASP A 603 -19.18 -4.96 7.07
C ASP A 603 -20.56 -5.01 6.39
N MET A 604 -20.80 -6.02 5.53
CA MET A 604 -22.11 -6.24 4.90
C MET A 604 -23.18 -6.65 5.93
N ASP A 605 -22.82 -7.46 6.95
CA ASP A 605 -23.71 -7.75 8.07
C ASP A 605 -24.12 -6.46 8.80
N MET A 606 -23.19 -5.53 9.03
CA MET A 606 -23.47 -4.25 9.69
C MET A 606 -24.43 -3.37 8.86
N TYR A 607 -24.18 -3.22 7.54
CA TYR A 607 -25.10 -2.48 6.67
C TYR A 607 -26.47 -3.12 6.63
N ALA A 608 -26.54 -4.45 6.50
CA ALA A 608 -27.79 -5.19 6.45
C ALA A 608 -28.58 -5.07 7.76
N ALA A 609 -27.92 -5.12 8.92
CA ALA A 609 -28.55 -4.95 10.22
C ALA A 609 -29.25 -3.60 10.35
N VAL A 610 -28.55 -2.50 10.03
CA VAL A 610 -29.10 -1.13 10.09
C VAL A 610 -30.26 -0.96 9.13
N LEU A 611 -30.10 -1.42 7.87
CA LEU A 611 -31.12 -1.24 6.84
C LEU A 611 -32.35 -2.13 7.09
N ALA A 612 -32.15 -3.36 7.56
CA ALA A 612 -33.27 -4.23 7.94
C ALA A 612 -34.07 -3.67 9.12
N ASP A 613 -33.37 -3.10 10.11
CA ASP A 613 -34.00 -2.41 11.23
C ASP A 613 -34.79 -1.16 10.78
N ALA A 614 -34.22 -0.38 9.88
CA ALA A 614 -34.91 0.77 9.27
C ALA A 614 -36.19 0.32 8.52
N LEU A 615 -36.11 -0.73 7.71
CA LEU A 615 -37.26 -1.28 6.98
C LEU A 615 -38.37 -1.78 7.91
N LYS A 616 -38.02 -2.43 9.04
CA LYS A 616 -39.01 -2.83 10.06
C LYS A 616 -39.77 -1.63 10.62
N ARG A 617 -39.15 -0.46 10.67
CA ARG A 617 -39.75 0.80 11.13
C ARG A 617 -40.41 1.61 9.99
N GLY A 618 -40.57 1.02 8.82
CA GLY A 618 -41.15 1.69 7.65
C GLY A 618 -40.23 2.81 7.07
N LYS A 619 -38.95 2.80 7.44
CA LYS A 619 -37.94 3.78 6.93
C LYS A 619 -37.06 3.13 5.90
N ARG A 620 -36.49 3.96 5.06
CA ARG A 620 -35.49 3.60 4.05
C ARG A 620 -34.43 4.72 3.94
N VAL A 621 -33.47 4.60 3.04
CA VAL A 621 -32.51 5.66 2.73
C VAL A 621 -33.30 6.95 2.45
N ALA A 622 -32.87 8.04 3.05
CA ALA A 622 -33.50 9.35 2.88
C ALA A 622 -33.47 9.79 1.40
N ASP A 623 -34.52 10.39 0.91
CA ASP A 623 -34.64 10.79 -0.51
C ASP A 623 -33.55 11.79 -0.95
N SER A 624 -32.95 12.52 0.00
CA SER A 624 -31.82 13.43 -0.22
C SER A 624 -30.48 12.72 -0.35
N VAL A 625 -30.39 11.42 -0.04
CA VAL A 625 -29.11 10.68 0.05
C VAL A 625 -29.01 9.63 -1.05
N LYS A 626 -27.88 9.61 -1.75
CA LYS A 626 -27.47 8.48 -2.59
C LYS A 626 -26.57 7.55 -1.76
N PHE A 627 -27.09 6.39 -1.40
CA PHE A 627 -26.32 5.40 -0.65
C PHE A 627 -25.75 4.33 -1.57
N TYR A 628 -24.41 4.23 -1.61
CA TYR A 628 -23.70 3.22 -2.37
C TYR A 628 -23.13 2.17 -1.42
N ILE A 629 -23.32 0.87 -1.75
CA ILE A 629 -22.70 -0.27 -1.05
C ILE A 629 -21.86 -1.04 -2.05
N GLN A 630 -20.57 -1.09 -1.82
CA GLN A 630 -19.60 -1.76 -2.69
C GLN A 630 -19.01 -3.00 -2.02
N PHE A 631 -19.01 -4.12 -2.72
CA PHE A 631 -18.33 -5.33 -2.26
C PHE A 631 -16.83 -5.21 -2.36
N GLY A 632 -16.09 -5.86 -1.43
CA GLY A 632 -14.64 -5.98 -1.49
C GLY A 632 -14.17 -7.03 -2.51
N SER A 633 -14.99 -8.09 -2.69
CA SER A 633 -14.69 -9.21 -3.60
C SER A 633 -15.96 -9.89 -4.09
N GLN A 634 -15.83 -10.79 -5.09
CA GLN A 634 -16.95 -11.64 -5.50
C GLN A 634 -17.36 -12.62 -4.41
N GLU A 635 -16.44 -13.03 -3.53
CA GLU A 635 -16.78 -13.87 -2.37
C GLU A 635 -17.73 -13.14 -1.42
N THR A 636 -17.45 -11.86 -1.13
CA THR A 636 -18.36 -11.02 -0.32
C THR A 636 -19.72 -10.83 -1.00
N ARG A 637 -19.74 -10.64 -2.33
CA ARG A 637 -21.00 -10.59 -3.07
C ARG A 637 -21.82 -11.88 -2.95
N ASP A 638 -21.16 -13.02 -3.10
CA ASP A 638 -21.80 -14.33 -2.98
C ASP A 638 -22.26 -14.60 -1.54
N TYR A 639 -21.52 -14.12 -0.55
CA TYR A 639 -21.95 -14.10 0.84
C TYR A 639 -23.26 -13.33 1.00
N CYS A 640 -23.34 -12.11 0.46
CA CYS A 640 -24.55 -11.29 0.52
C CYS A 640 -25.75 -11.95 -0.21
N LEU A 641 -25.50 -12.64 -1.32
CA LEU A 641 -26.53 -13.42 -2.02
C LEU A 641 -27.08 -14.54 -1.12
N ARG A 642 -26.19 -15.33 -0.51
CA ARG A 642 -26.59 -16.43 0.41
C ARG A 642 -27.37 -15.93 1.62
N LYS A 643 -27.04 -14.74 2.12
CA LYS A 643 -27.72 -14.11 3.28
C LYS A 643 -28.99 -13.34 2.91
N GLY A 644 -29.29 -13.15 1.63
CA GLY A 644 -30.44 -12.35 1.19
C GLY A 644 -30.25 -10.83 1.36
N TYR A 645 -29.02 -10.36 1.56
CA TYR A 645 -28.74 -8.95 1.83
C TYR A 645 -28.96 -8.05 0.64
N LEU A 646 -28.81 -8.56 -0.60
CA LEU A 646 -29.10 -7.78 -1.80
C LEU A 646 -30.54 -7.28 -1.83
N ASP A 647 -31.50 -8.13 -1.42
CA ASP A 647 -32.89 -7.76 -1.32
C ASP A 647 -33.13 -6.67 -0.25
N VAL A 648 -32.44 -6.77 0.90
CA VAL A 648 -32.48 -5.74 1.96
C VAL A 648 -31.94 -4.42 1.45
N PHE A 649 -30.77 -4.41 0.79
CA PHE A 649 -30.15 -3.22 0.26
C PHE A 649 -31.03 -2.53 -0.79
N GLN A 650 -31.57 -3.31 -1.73
CA GLN A 650 -32.44 -2.81 -2.77
C GLN A 650 -33.74 -2.22 -2.22
N LYS A 651 -34.42 -2.93 -1.30
CA LYS A 651 -35.66 -2.46 -0.67
C LYS A 651 -35.44 -1.18 0.15
N ALA A 652 -34.26 -1.07 0.78
CA ALA A 652 -33.90 0.13 1.52
C ALA A 652 -33.50 1.31 0.62
N GLY A 653 -33.31 1.10 -0.69
CA GLY A 653 -32.94 2.17 -1.65
C GLY A 653 -31.42 2.36 -1.79
N ALA A 654 -30.58 1.41 -1.38
CA ALA A 654 -29.15 1.46 -1.60
C ALA A 654 -28.78 0.97 -3.01
N HIS A 655 -27.75 1.62 -3.58
CA HIS A 655 -27.13 1.25 -4.87
C HIS A 655 -25.96 0.31 -4.63
N VAL A 656 -26.08 -0.93 -5.10
CA VAL A 656 -25.02 -1.93 -4.97
C VAL A 656 -24.02 -1.79 -6.12
N ILE A 657 -22.72 -1.80 -5.79
CA ILE A 657 -21.62 -1.69 -6.75
C ILE A 657 -20.72 -2.92 -6.66
N GLU A 658 -20.33 -3.45 -7.80
CA GLU A 658 -19.34 -4.51 -7.91
C GLU A 658 -17.94 -4.06 -7.41
N PRO A 659 -17.06 -5.00 -7.05
CA PRO A 659 -15.74 -4.66 -6.50
C PRO A 659 -14.89 -3.79 -7.43
N SER A 660 -14.25 -2.78 -6.84
CA SER A 660 -13.24 -1.91 -7.43
C SER A 660 -12.64 -0.99 -6.36
N CYS A 661 -11.51 -0.36 -6.59
CA CYS A 661 -11.09 0.78 -5.78
C CYS A 661 -12.01 2.00 -5.94
N GLY A 662 -12.63 2.16 -7.10
CA GLY A 662 -13.78 3.03 -7.39
C GLY A 662 -13.68 4.44 -6.83
N ALA A 663 -14.68 4.82 -6.02
CA ALA A 663 -14.75 6.16 -5.43
C ALA A 663 -13.55 6.48 -4.51
N CYS A 664 -12.91 5.48 -3.88
CA CYS A 664 -11.77 5.70 -2.99
C CYS A 664 -10.56 6.38 -3.68
N ILE A 665 -10.44 6.24 -4.99
CA ILE A 665 -9.38 6.87 -5.80
C ILE A 665 -9.92 7.85 -6.84
N ASN A 666 -11.13 8.34 -6.65
CA ASN A 666 -11.82 9.23 -7.58
C ASN A 666 -12.02 8.63 -8.99
N ALA A 667 -12.25 7.33 -9.08
CA ALA A 667 -12.34 6.57 -10.33
C ALA A 667 -13.57 5.64 -10.39
N GLY A 668 -14.68 5.99 -9.73
CA GLY A 668 -15.91 5.20 -9.78
C GLY A 668 -17.12 5.88 -9.19
N PRO A 669 -18.30 5.24 -9.26
CA PRO A 669 -19.55 5.77 -8.70
C PRO A 669 -19.43 6.12 -7.22
N GLY A 670 -20.15 7.16 -6.79
CA GLY A 670 -20.12 7.63 -5.39
C GLY A 670 -19.12 8.75 -5.11
N VAL A 671 -18.39 9.23 -6.14
CA VAL A 671 -17.56 10.44 -6.02
C VAL A 671 -18.46 11.68 -5.95
N SER A 672 -18.04 12.68 -5.16
CA SER A 672 -18.71 13.99 -5.13
C SER A 672 -18.41 14.78 -6.40
N THR A 673 -19.34 15.66 -6.78
CA THR A 673 -19.24 16.48 -7.99
C THR A 673 -19.19 17.98 -7.71
N ARG A 674 -19.52 18.38 -6.48
CA ARG A 674 -19.52 19.78 -6.03
C ARG A 674 -18.74 19.94 -4.72
N PRO A 675 -18.07 21.09 -4.49
CA PRO A 675 -17.29 21.33 -3.26
C PRO A 675 -18.13 21.40 -1.97
N ASP A 676 -19.40 21.81 -2.07
CA ASP A 676 -20.35 21.91 -0.96
C ASP A 676 -21.03 20.58 -0.60
N GLN A 677 -20.88 19.57 -1.44
CA GLN A 677 -21.52 18.27 -1.28
C GLN A 677 -20.92 17.50 -0.10
N VAL A 678 -21.76 17.04 0.82
CA VAL A 678 -21.33 16.28 1.99
C VAL A 678 -21.42 14.79 1.72
N VAL A 679 -20.29 14.11 1.95
CA VAL A 679 -20.13 12.65 1.82
C VAL A 679 -19.82 12.04 3.18
N ILE A 680 -20.57 11.02 3.60
CA ILE A 680 -20.16 10.14 4.70
C ILE A 680 -19.68 8.80 4.14
N SER A 681 -18.50 8.35 4.54
CA SER A 681 -17.89 7.16 3.91
C SER A 681 -17.18 6.25 4.91
N ALA A 682 -17.24 4.96 4.66
CA ALA A 682 -16.46 3.95 5.39
C ALA A 682 -15.08 3.68 4.75
N GLN A 683 -14.68 4.49 3.77
CA GLN A 683 -13.34 4.47 3.17
C GLN A 683 -12.24 4.78 4.19
N ASN A 684 -10.97 4.68 3.77
CA ASN A 684 -9.81 4.92 4.62
C ASN A 684 -9.28 6.36 4.62
N ARG A 685 -9.53 7.15 3.58
CA ARG A 685 -8.96 8.50 3.38
C ARG A 685 -10.02 9.52 3.00
N ASN A 686 -9.90 10.72 3.58
CA ASN A 686 -10.77 11.86 3.30
C ASN A 686 -9.97 13.14 3.00
N PHE A 687 -8.76 13.01 2.44
CA PHE A 687 -7.99 14.15 1.97
C PHE A 687 -8.74 14.92 0.87
N PRO A 688 -8.54 16.23 0.75
CA PRO A 688 -9.19 17.04 -0.29
C PRO A 688 -8.98 16.46 -1.69
N GLY A 689 -10.04 16.29 -2.45
CA GLY A 689 -10.02 15.74 -3.80
C GLY A 689 -9.90 14.22 -3.90
N ARG A 690 -9.80 13.49 -2.78
CA ARG A 690 -9.62 12.03 -2.77
C ARG A 690 -10.78 11.27 -3.40
N SER A 691 -12.03 11.74 -3.21
CA SER A 691 -13.24 11.15 -3.78
C SER A 691 -14.16 12.25 -4.32
N GLY A 692 -13.60 13.09 -5.20
CA GLY A 692 -14.24 14.28 -5.70
C GLY A 692 -13.97 15.53 -4.83
N PRO A 693 -14.55 16.70 -5.20
CA PRO A 693 -14.26 17.97 -4.55
C PRO A 693 -15.01 18.22 -3.23
N GLY A 694 -15.96 17.35 -2.86
CA GLY A 694 -16.86 17.55 -1.71
C GLY A 694 -16.21 17.34 -0.35
N GLN A 695 -17.01 17.57 0.69
CA GLN A 695 -16.63 17.44 2.10
C GLN A 695 -16.85 16.01 2.58
N MET A 696 -15.78 15.23 2.70
CA MET A 696 -15.88 13.82 3.08
C MET A 696 -15.60 13.60 4.57
N TYR A 697 -16.56 12.97 5.23
CA TYR A 697 -16.45 12.45 6.59
C TYR A 697 -16.20 10.94 6.55
N LEU A 698 -15.32 10.42 7.43
CA LEU A 698 -15.10 8.98 7.58
C LEU A 698 -15.82 8.47 8.82
N ALA A 699 -16.48 7.32 8.70
CA ALA A 699 -17.16 6.67 9.82
C ALA A 699 -17.22 5.14 9.64
N SER A 700 -17.72 4.46 10.67
CA SER A 700 -17.95 3.00 10.63
C SER A 700 -19.13 2.63 9.71
N PRO A 701 -19.22 1.36 9.27
CA PRO A 701 -20.36 0.86 8.50
C PRO A 701 -21.72 1.16 9.16
N PHE A 702 -21.82 0.97 10.48
CA PHE A 702 -23.03 1.29 11.23
C PHE A 702 -23.42 2.76 11.11
N THR A 703 -22.48 3.67 11.34
CA THR A 703 -22.71 5.11 11.29
C THR A 703 -23.04 5.57 9.87
N VAL A 704 -22.37 5.03 8.84
CA VAL A 704 -22.64 5.34 7.43
C VAL A 704 -24.07 4.95 7.05
N ALA A 705 -24.51 3.72 7.37
CA ALA A 705 -25.85 3.25 7.06
C ALA A 705 -26.93 4.00 7.84
N ALA A 706 -26.71 4.27 9.14
CA ALA A 706 -27.65 5.04 9.96
C ALA A 706 -27.82 6.45 9.43
N SER A 707 -26.70 7.10 9.04
CA SER A 707 -26.71 8.44 8.45
C SER A 707 -27.42 8.48 7.09
N ALA A 708 -27.26 7.44 6.27
CA ALA A 708 -27.98 7.31 5.00
C ALA A 708 -29.50 7.25 5.20
N VAL A 709 -29.96 6.57 6.24
CA VAL A 709 -31.41 6.50 6.59
C VAL A 709 -31.92 7.80 7.19
N ALA A 710 -31.09 8.45 8.02
CA ALA A 710 -31.47 9.68 8.71
C ALA A 710 -31.42 10.94 7.81
N GLY A 711 -30.56 10.95 6.77
CA GLY A 711 -30.28 12.13 5.95
C GLY A 711 -29.24 13.08 6.54
N TYR A 712 -28.67 12.77 7.70
CA TYR A 712 -27.63 13.52 8.38
C TYR A 712 -26.75 12.59 9.21
N ILE A 713 -25.55 13.04 9.61
CA ILE A 713 -24.60 12.20 10.39
C ILE A 713 -25.19 11.88 11.77
N VAL A 714 -25.32 10.57 12.07
CA VAL A 714 -25.91 10.07 13.31
C VAL A 714 -25.34 8.69 13.68
N GLU A 715 -25.26 8.37 14.98
CA GLU A 715 -24.92 7.04 15.49
C GLU A 715 -26.06 6.05 15.21
N TYR A 716 -25.71 4.79 15.03
CA TYR A 716 -26.68 3.70 15.05
C TYR A 716 -26.97 3.28 16.50
N GLU A 717 -28.21 3.24 16.89
CA GLU A 717 -28.65 2.73 18.18
C GLU A 717 -29.49 1.44 17.97
N PRO A 718 -28.97 0.27 18.37
CA PRO A 718 -29.74 -0.98 18.34
C PRO A 718 -30.98 -0.91 19.26
N ASN A 719 -32.10 -1.46 18.82
CA ASN A 719 -33.42 -1.28 19.46
C ASN A 719 -33.64 -1.98 20.79
N GLU A 720 -32.73 -2.79 21.32
CA GLU A 720 -32.97 -3.64 22.50
C GLU A 720 -33.18 -2.89 23.84
N LYS A 721 -33.01 -1.58 23.88
CA LYS A 721 -33.15 -0.80 25.14
C LYS A 721 -34.45 -0.03 25.30
N LYS A 722 -35.36 0.00 24.32
CA LYS A 722 -36.62 0.76 24.46
C LYS A 722 -37.79 -0.02 25.05
N GLU A 723 -37.74 -1.36 25.08
CA GLU A 723 -38.82 -2.17 25.66
C GLU A 723 -38.76 -2.35 27.18
N LEU A 724 -37.66 -1.95 27.84
CA LEU A 724 -37.46 -2.09 29.29
C LEU A 724 -37.78 -0.83 30.11
N VAL A 725 -38.25 0.25 29.49
CA VAL A 725 -38.56 1.54 30.17
C VAL A 725 -40.07 1.82 30.18
N GLU A 726 -40.90 1.01 29.48
CA GLU A 726 -42.36 1.14 29.45
C GLU A 726 -43.10 -0.06 30.09
N ALA A 727 -42.47 -0.80 31.00
CA ALA A 727 -43.13 -1.86 31.77
C ALA A 727 -43.13 -1.54 33.28
#